data_299b598127cab901e0367854712ace04
#
_entry.id   299b598127cab901e0367854712ace04
#
_cell.length_a   1.000
_cell.length_b   1.000
_cell.length_c   1.000
_cell.angle_alpha   90.00
_cell.angle_beta   90.00
_cell.angle_gamma   90.00
#
_symmetry.space_group_name_H-M   'P 1'
#
loop_
_entity.id
_entity.type
_entity.pdbx_description
1 polymer ?
#
loop_
_entity_poly.entity_id
_entity_poly.type
_entity_poly.pdbx_seq_one_letter_code
_entity_poly.pdbx_strand_id
1 'polypeptide(L)'
;MGTLLLWAILLGCCALCQPGEPPAAPCPPQCHCEQDGIVLSVDCSELGLSEVPASLSPRTAYLDLSMNNISQLQPSALRHLRFLEELRLSGNQISRIPGEAFSGLYSLKILMLQNNQLSRIPAEALRDLPNLQSLHLHNNRIQSLGANGFDGLHSLETLDLNYNELLEFPGAIRTLGRLQELGFHNNNIKAIPENAFIGNPLLQTIHFYDNPIQFVGQSAFQYLPKLHTLSLNGATDIREFPDLKGTTSLEVLTLTRAGIHFLPRRMCQQLPSLRVLELSHNQIEELPSFHRCQQLEELGLQHNKIQEIRADTFVQLMALRSIDLSWNYIQFIHPEAFVTLHSLTKLDLTDNQLVTLPLDGLAGLTHLKLQGNPALSEPFTKESFPKMRVLEVPYAYQCCAYGSCSSFFRVSSQWEAEDMSPEEEDPHRRTLELFPGHTDNHYDLDADDLQLELEESKLHPTIQCTPSPGPFKPCDHLFESWIIRLGVWLIVVVSVLCNGLVILAVFASPSYLSPVKFLVGSIAGANMLTGISCSMLALVDTLTYGHFARYGTRWETGAGCRVTGFLSVLASQAAIFLLTLAAVQCSLSASCVRGYGKSPSLGKVKAAACCCLLLSSVAAVLPLFSVGEYGASPLCLPYPIPEGKPTTLGFTVALVMTNMLCFLTITGTYIRLYCNLLKGEFSAVWDCAMVKHVAWLIFTNCLLYCPVAFLTFSSTLNLFLITPEVIKSIFLVVLPLPACLNPLLYLLFNPHFRDDFRLLRQKGQDKSSFPQSCRADDMEKSSYDSTQALVNFSDIDRVCETPEGVRPILDSYSFPSMTLIPCQQRVGTRGKERGCYEHCPCLNDSEALITSESRDLSGSSLRITFFPSPPTPPYTSHL
;
A
#
# COMPACT_ATOMS: atom_id res chain seq x y z
N MET A 1 -45.92 91.45 15.86
CA MET A 1 -45.64 91.13 14.43
C MET A 1 -44.14 91.23 14.04
N GLY A 2 -43.28 91.74 14.88
CA GLY A 2 -41.81 91.74 14.56
C GLY A 2 -40.96 90.50 14.79
N THR A 3 -41.42 89.58 15.66
CA THR A 3 -40.67 88.35 16.06
C THR A 3 -40.89 87.17 15.15
N LEU A 4 -42.05 87.09 14.44
CA LEU A 4 -42.37 86.07 13.49
C LEU A 4 -41.62 86.31 12.13
N LEU A 5 -41.24 87.52 11.75
CA LEU A 5 -40.51 87.80 10.55
C LEU A 5 -39.01 87.43 10.66
N LEU A 6 -38.45 87.60 11.91
CA LEU A 6 -37.05 87.22 12.16
C LEU A 6 -36.84 85.70 12.15
N TRP A 7 -37.85 84.88 12.61
CA TRP A 7 -37.75 83.44 12.55
C TRP A 7 -37.94 82.86 11.15
N ALA A 8 -38.74 83.59 10.29
CA ALA A 8 -38.95 83.15 8.91
C ALA A 8 -37.68 83.46 8.05
N ILE A 9 -36.91 84.53 8.36
CA ILE A 9 -35.67 84.83 7.71
C ILE A 9 -34.54 83.91 8.19
N LEU A 10 -34.51 83.51 9.48
CA LEU A 10 -33.56 82.52 10.01
C LEU A 10 -33.81 81.13 9.53
N LEU A 11 -35.08 80.69 9.35
CA LEU A 11 -35.42 79.43 8.77
C LEU A 11 -35.18 79.44 7.23
N GLY A 12 -35.37 80.56 6.52
CA GLY A 12 -35.11 80.66 5.10
C GLY A 12 -33.58 80.64 4.79
N CYS A 13 -32.72 81.11 5.70
CA CYS A 13 -31.26 81.08 5.52
C CYS A 13 -30.68 79.75 5.89
N CYS A 14 -31.33 78.95 6.79
CA CYS A 14 -30.90 77.53 7.06
C CYS A 14 -31.32 76.56 5.96
N ALA A 15 -32.30 76.84 5.12
CA ALA A 15 -32.74 76.01 4.03
C ALA A 15 -31.91 76.15 2.72
N LEU A 16 -30.92 77.05 2.70
CA LEU A 16 -30.06 77.31 1.53
C LEU A 16 -28.60 76.97 1.77
N CYS A 17 -28.23 76.38 2.92
CA CYS A 17 -26.96 75.70 3.17
C CYS A 17 -27.19 74.22 3.40
N GLN A 18 -27.69 73.49 2.40
CA GLN A 18 -27.25 72.13 2.23
C GLN A 18 -25.83 72.19 1.77
N PRO A 19 -24.88 71.58 2.48
CA PRO A 19 -23.57 71.34 1.87
C PRO A 19 -23.84 70.52 0.62
N GLY A 20 -23.67 71.14 -0.55
CA GLY A 20 -23.68 70.41 -1.80
C GLY A 20 -22.68 69.29 -1.65
N GLU A 21 -23.14 68.06 -1.86
CA GLU A 21 -22.20 66.95 -2.04
C GLU A 21 -21.09 67.45 -2.98
N PRO A 22 -19.83 67.30 -2.60
CA PRO A 22 -18.75 67.68 -3.52
C PRO A 22 -19.01 66.91 -4.82
N PRO A 23 -18.85 67.59 -6.01
CA PRO A 23 -19.12 66.93 -7.27
C PRO A 23 -18.34 65.61 -7.30
N ALA A 24 -19.07 64.54 -7.60
CA ALA A 24 -18.52 63.20 -7.65
C ALA A 24 -17.22 63.24 -8.46
N ALA A 25 -16.13 62.76 -7.88
CA ALA A 25 -14.84 62.77 -8.57
C ALA A 25 -15.00 61.97 -9.88
N PRO A 26 -14.45 62.47 -11.01
CA PRO A 26 -14.63 61.78 -12.29
C PRO A 26 -14.03 60.38 -12.21
N CYS A 27 -14.90 59.38 -12.34
CA CYS A 27 -14.54 57.98 -12.44
C CYS A 27 -14.32 57.62 -13.91
N PRO A 28 -13.26 56.87 -14.26
CA PRO A 28 -13.10 56.35 -15.61
C PRO A 28 -14.29 55.49 -16.01
N PRO A 29 -14.81 55.59 -17.23
CA PRO A 29 -16.12 55.04 -17.61
C PRO A 29 -16.23 53.51 -17.57
N GLN A 30 -15.13 52.78 -17.43
CA GLN A 30 -15.10 51.33 -17.35
C GLN A 30 -14.74 50.83 -15.95
N CYS A 31 -14.29 51.73 -15.06
CA CYS A 31 -13.83 51.35 -13.72
C CYS A 31 -14.93 51.52 -12.68
N HIS A 32 -14.78 50.80 -11.58
CA HIS A 32 -15.62 50.97 -10.38
C HIS A 32 -14.94 51.93 -9.41
N CYS A 33 -15.69 52.91 -8.90
CA CYS A 33 -15.13 53.89 -8.00
C CYS A 33 -15.92 53.97 -6.70
N GLU A 34 -15.22 53.84 -5.57
CA GLU A 34 -15.77 54.00 -4.25
C GLU A 34 -15.11 55.20 -3.57
N GLN A 35 -15.92 56.08 -2.99
CA GLN A 35 -15.43 57.23 -2.26
C GLN A 35 -15.53 57.00 -0.76
N ASP A 36 -14.38 57.04 -0.07
CA ASP A 36 -14.30 57.04 1.39
C ASP A 36 -13.78 58.36 1.89
N GLY A 37 -14.71 59.16 2.36
CA GLY A 37 -14.41 60.53 2.82
C GLY A 37 -13.82 61.42 1.68
N ILE A 38 -12.54 61.77 1.79
CA ILE A 38 -11.85 62.67 0.84
C ILE A 38 -11.11 61.86 -0.24
N VAL A 39 -10.82 60.58 0.02
CA VAL A 39 -10.05 59.71 -0.86
C VAL A 39 -10.94 58.87 -1.79
N LEU A 40 -10.42 58.50 -2.92
CA LEU A 40 -11.09 57.70 -3.94
C LEU A 40 -10.36 56.38 -4.14
N SER A 41 -11.10 55.25 -4.07
CA SER A 41 -10.68 53.93 -4.50
C SER A 41 -11.17 53.72 -5.93
N VAL A 42 -10.28 53.35 -6.83
CA VAL A 42 -10.58 53.10 -8.24
C VAL A 42 -10.15 51.68 -8.61
N ASP A 43 -11.13 50.87 -8.92
CA ASP A 43 -10.93 49.49 -9.39
C ASP A 43 -11.20 49.44 -10.90
N CYS A 44 -10.14 49.13 -11.65
CA CYS A 44 -10.16 48.92 -13.09
C CYS A 44 -9.59 47.54 -13.45
N SER A 45 -9.72 46.58 -12.56
CA SER A 45 -9.23 45.22 -12.76
C SER A 45 -10.05 44.43 -13.81
N GLU A 46 -9.42 43.48 -14.50
CA GLU A 46 -10.06 42.55 -15.44
C GLU A 46 -10.84 43.16 -16.62
N LEU A 47 -10.52 44.41 -16.98
CA LEU A 47 -11.23 45.15 -18.06
C LEU A 47 -10.58 45.00 -19.44
N GLY A 48 -9.46 44.26 -19.56
CA GLY A 48 -8.74 44.10 -20.82
C GLY A 48 -8.04 45.39 -21.28
N LEU A 49 -7.75 46.31 -20.40
CA LEU A 49 -7.09 47.59 -20.70
C LEU A 49 -5.69 47.37 -21.25
N SER A 50 -5.33 48.10 -22.32
CA SER A 50 -3.97 48.12 -22.88
C SER A 50 -3.11 49.26 -22.35
N GLU A 51 -3.73 50.27 -21.78
CA GLU A 51 -3.09 51.48 -21.25
C GLU A 51 -3.78 51.99 -19.97
N VAL A 52 -3.07 52.78 -19.16
CA VAL A 52 -3.62 53.41 -17.96
C VAL A 52 -4.69 54.43 -18.35
N PRO A 53 -5.89 54.41 -17.74
CA PRO A 53 -6.94 55.39 -18.04
C PRO A 53 -6.48 56.85 -17.79
N ALA A 54 -6.66 57.71 -18.78
CA ALA A 54 -6.21 59.12 -18.68
C ALA A 54 -7.06 60.00 -17.74
N SER A 55 -8.29 59.55 -17.40
CA SER A 55 -9.28 60.32 -16.62
C SER A 55 -9.27 60.01 -15.11
N LEU A 56 -8.12 59.61 -14.56
CA LEU A 56 -7.99 59.31 -13.12
C LEU A 56 -8.04 60.61 -12.29
N SER A 57 -8.78 60.57 -11.17
CA SER A 57 -8.89 61.70 -10.25
C SER A 57 -7.59 61.89 -9.45
N PRO A 58 -7.10 63.14 -9.26
CA PRO A 58 -5.96 63.42 -8.38
C PRO A 58 -6.15 63.02 -6.92
N ARG A 59 -7.41 62.67 -6.50
CA ARG A 59 -7.75 62.21 -5.15
C ARG A 59 -7.69 60.70 -5.00
N THR A 60 -7.32 59.99 -6.05
CA THR A 60 -7.18 58.54 -6.01
C THR A 60 -6.09 58.12 -5.03
N ALA A 61 -6.46 57.35 -4.02
CA ALA A 61 -5.54 56.76 -3.05
C ALA A 61 -5.25 55.31 -3.30
N TYR A 62 -6.20 54.59 -3.87
CA TYR A 62 -6.12 53.19 -4.27
C TYR A 62 -6.43 53.06 -5.75
N LEU A 63 -5.55 52.39 -6.50
CA LEU A 63 -5.75 52.15 -7.93
C LEU A 63 -5.41 50.70 -8.25
N ASP A 64 -6.44 49.94 -8.65
CA ASP A 64 -6.28 48.60 -9.15
C ASP A 64 -6.36 48.56 -10.68
N LEU A 65 -5.29 48.14 -11.32
CA LEU A 65 -5.17 47.89 -12.76
C LEU A 65 -4.76 46.45 -13.03
N SER A 66 -4.99 45.56 -12.07
CA SER A 66 -4.57 44.19 -12.19
C SER A 66 -5.35 43.42 -13.25
N MET A 67 -4.78 42.31 -13.73
CA MET A 67 -5.40 41.35 -14.67
C MET A 67 -5.86 42.01 -15.99
N ASN A 68 -5.05 42.96 -16.51
CA ASN A 68 -5.27 43.62 -17.77
C ASN A 68 -4.21 43.26 -18.83
N ASN A 69 -4.24 43.90 -19.98
CA ASN A 69 -3.29 43.67 -21.09
C ASN A 69 -2.22 44.77 -21.23
N ILE A 70 -1.90 45.48 -20.12
CA ILE A 70 -0.95 46.58 -20.14
C ILE A 70 0.46 46.04 -20.39
N SER A 71 1.08 46.45 -21.49
CA SER A 71 2.44 46.02 -21.87
C SER A 71 3.53 47.05 -21.54
N GLN A 72 3.17 48.32 -21.50
CA GLN A 72 4.07 49.43 -21.20
C GLN A 72 3.32 50.49 -20.41
N LEU A 73 4.01 51.09 -19.44
CA LEU A 73 3.53 52.30 -18.75
C LEU A 73 4.02 53.54 -19.51
N GLN A 74 3.13 54.49 -19.73
CA GLN A 74 3.53 55.76 -20.35
C GLN A 74 4.30 56.62 -19.33
N PRO A 75 5.40 57.29 -19.72
CA PRO A 75 6.08 58.27 -18.86
C PRO A 75 5.10 59.31 -18.30
N SER A 76 5.14 59.54 -17.00
CA SER A 76 4.31 60.54 -16.31
C SER A 76 2.79 60.34 -16.32
N ALA A 77 2.25 59.20 -16.78
CA ALA A 77 0.80 58.93 -16.78
C ALA A 77 0.16 59.03 -15.38
N LEU A 78 0.88 58.60 -14.34
CA LEU A 78 0.45 58.61 -12.95
C LEU A 78 0.90 59.84 -12.14
N ARG A 79 1.67 60.77 -12.73
CA ARG A 79 2.35 61.88 -12.02
C ARG A 79 1.41 62.80 -11.22
N HIS A 80 0.17 62.87 -11.60
CA HIS A 80 -0.84 63.71 -10.96
C HIS A 80 -1.49 63.08 -9.71
N LEU A 81 -1.27 61.78 -9.48
CA LEU A 81 -1.87 61.02 -8.39
C LEU A 81 -1.00 61.12 -7.11
N ARG A 82 -0.89 62.30 -6.55
CA ARG A 82 0.00 62.55 -5.40
C ARG A 82 -0.45 61.92 -4.09
N PHE A 83 -1.73 61.56 -3.99
CA PHE A 83 -2.32 60.88 -2.82
C PHE A 83 -2.39 59.36 -2.97
N LEU A 84 -1.89 58.78 -4.07
CA LEU A 84 -1.90 57.35 -4.31
C LEU A 84 -1.06 56.62 -3.26
N GLU A 85 -1.66 55.79 -2.47
CA GLU A 85 -1.04 54.96 -1.42
C GLU A 85 -0.80 53.53 -1.90
N GLU A 86 -1.73 52.98 -2.72
CA GLU A 86 -1.61 51.64 -3.25
C GLU A 86 -1.84 51.61 -4.77
N LEU A 87 -0.90 50.97 -5.47
CA LEU A 87 -0.98 50.75 -6.92
C LEU A 87 -0.82 49.26 -7.24
N ARG A 88 -1.86 48.65 -7.83
CA ARG A 88 -1.87 47.30 -8.30
C ARG A 88 -1.75 47.24 -9.82
N LEU A 89 -0.70 46.60 -10.31
CA LEU A 89 -0.39 46.34 -11.72
C LEU A 89 -0.12 44.87 -11.98
N SER A 90 -0.54 44.02 -11.07
CA SER A 90 -0.32 42.57 -11.14
C SER A 90 -1.08 41.91 -12.30
N GLY A 91 -0.58 40.77 -12.81
CA GLY A 91 -1.26 40.02 -13.85
C GLY A 91 -1.36 40.73 -15.20
N ASN A 92 -0.38 41.58 -15.54
CA ASN A 92 -0.29 42.29 -16.81
C ASN A 92 0.82 41.72 -17.71
N GLN A 93 1.15 42.39 -18.80
CA GLN A 93 2.20 42.03 -19.75
C GLN A 93 3.39 42.98 -19.72
N ILE A 94 3.63 43.68 -18.59
CA ILE A 94 4.64 44.71 -18.45
C ILE A 94 6.04 44.08 -18.51
N SER A 95 6.80 44.44 -19.56
CA SER A 95 8.18 43.95 -19.74
C SER A 95 9.22 45.03 -19.40
N ARG A 96 8.83 46.29 -19.43
CA ARG A 96 9.70 47.44 -19.12
C ARG A 96 8.88 48.59 -18.52
N ILE A 97 9.45 49.23 -17.51
CA ILE A 97 8.90 50.45 -16.85
C ILE A 97 9.87 51.59 -17.11
N PRO A 98 9.42 52.71 -17.72
CA PRO A 98 10.24 53.90 -17.93
C PRO A 98 10.66 54.57 -16.62
N GLY A 99 11.79 55.25 -16.55
CA GLY A 99 12.30 55.90 -15.34
C GLY A 99 11.36 56.94 -14.72
N GLU A 100 10.51 57.60 -15.51
CA GLU A 100 9.55 58.62 -15.04
C GLU A 100 8.14 58.04 -14.74
N ALA A 101 7.94 56.73 -14.85
CA ALA A 101 6.60 56.12 -14.73
C ALA A 101 5.93 56.36 -13.36
N PHE A 102 6.69 56.40 -12.28
CA PHE A 102 6.20 56.59 -10.91
C PHE A 102 6.57 57.98 -10.33
N SER A 103 7.11 58.88 -11.15
CA SER A 103 7.44 60.21 -10.70
C SER A 103 6.23 60.94 -10.17
N GLY A 104 6.33 61.52 -8.97
CA GLY A 104 5.24 62.26 -8.30
C GLY A 104 4.38 61.43 -7.34
N LEU A 105 4.57 60.11 -7.25
CA LEU A 105 3.84 59.24 -6.36
C LEU A 105 4.47 59.20 -4.95
N TYR A 106 4.62 60.36 -4.33
CA TYR A 106 5.33 60.50 -3.05
C TYR A 106 4.61 59.82 -1.87
N SER A 107 3.30 59.55 -1.97
CA SER A 107 2.50 58.91 -0.91
C SER A 107 2.43 57.38 -1.06
N LEU A 108 3.00 56.82 -2.14
CA LEU A 108 2.87 55.41 -2.45
C LEU A 108 3.53 54.54 -1.37
N LYS A 109 2.75 53.64 -0.77
CA LYS A 109 3.15 52.70 0.26
C LYS A 109 3.25 51.26 -0.28
N ILE A 110 2.33 50.85 -1.16
CA ILE A 110 2.23 49.50 -1.70
C ILE A 110 2.29 49.56 -3.24
N LEU A 111 3.22 48.82 -3.83
CA LEU A 111 3.34 48.60 -5.28
C LEU A 111 3.35 47.14 -5.64
N MET A 112 2.33 46.73 -6.37
CA MET A 112 2.17 45.36 -6.81
C MET A 112 2.46 45.20 -8.29
N LEU A 113 3.57 44.54 -8.64
CA LEU A 113 4.05 44.28 -10.01
C LEU A 113 4.21 42.80 -10.30
N GLN A 114 3.66 41.93 -9.47
CA GLN A 114 3.77 40.49 -9.64
C GLN A 114 3.01 39.97 -10.88
N ASN A 115 3.36 38.78 -11.35
CA ASN A 115 2.76 38.17 -12.54
C ASN A 115 2.89 39.04 -13.81
N ASN A 116 4.10 39.59 -14.07
CA ASN A 116 4.43 40.36 -15.24
C ASN A 116 5.63 39.77 -16.01
N GLN A 117 6.23 40.50 -16.94
CA GLN A 117 7.36 40.05 -17.77
C GLN A 117 8.63 40.87 -17.55
N LEU A 118 8.79 41.43 -16.37
CA LEU A 118 9.97 42.26 -16.04
C LEU A 118 11.24 41.39 -16.01
N SER A 119 12.25 41.78 -16.79
CA SER A 119 13.56 41.12 -16.82
C SER A 119 14.63 41.82 -15.97
N ARG A 120 14.35 43.05 -15.52
CA ARG A 120 15.23 43.89 -14.69
C ARG A 120 14.39 44.76 -13.75
N ILE A 121 14.98 45.12 -12.62
CA ILE A 121 14.38 46.09 -11.70
C ILE A 121 14.36 47.49 -12.38
N PRO A 122 13.24 48.21 -12.35
CA PRO A 122 13.13 49.57 -12.85
C PRO A 122 13.70 50.59 -11.84
N ALA A 123 14.99 50.47 -11.55
CA ALA A 123 15.67 51.27 -10.50
C ALA A 123 15.44 52.80 -10.60
N GLU A 124 15.46 53.35 -11.84
CA GLU A 124 15.21 54.75 -12.08
C GLU A 124 13.78 55.17 -11.71
N ALA A 125 12.79 54.30 -11.97
CA ALA A 125 11.39 54.60 -11.62
C ALA A 125 11.12 54.43 -10.11
N LEU A 126 11.80 53.52 -9.43
CA LEU A 126 11.63 53.24 -8.00
C LEU A 126 12.31 54.32 -7.13
N ARG A 127 13.33 55.04 -7.65
CA ARG A 127 14.10 56.03 -6.90
C ARG A 127 13.23 57.12 -6.29
N ASP A 128 12.14 57.48 -6.94
CA ASP A 128 11.26 58.59 -6.54
C ASP A 128 10.15 58.17 -5.57
N LEU A 129 10.24 56.94 -4.96
CA LEU A 129 9.25 56.37 -4.05
C LEU A 129 9.78 56.27 -2.59
N PRO A 130 10.03 57.39 -1.89
CA PRO A 130 10.68 57.36 -0.56
C PRO A 130 9.82 56.75 0.55
N ASN A 131 8.48 56.69 0.39
CA ASN A 131 7.53 56.18 1.36
C ASN A 131 7.04 54.76 1.05
N LEU A 132 7.59 54.10 -0.01
CA LEU A 132 7.22 52.74 -0.37
C LEU A 132 7.60 51.77 0.76
N GLN A 133 6.61 51.06 1.26
CA GLN A 133 6.73 50.07 2.35
C GLN A 133 6.72 48.63 1.82
N SER A 134 5.89 48.33 0.80
CA SER A 134 5.77 46.98 0.26
C SER A 134 5.94 46.98 -1.27
N LEU A 135 6.83 46.11 -1.75
CA LEU A 135 7.12 45.93 -3.17
C LEU A 135 7.04 44.46 -3.55
N HIS A 136 6.01 44.12 -4.37
CA HIS A 136 5.78 42.77 -4.84
C HIS A 136 6.22 42.63 -6.30
N LEU A 137 7.24 41.79 -6.53
CA LEU A 137 7.85 41.56 -7.83
C LEU A 137 7.87 40.06 -8.19
N HIS A 138 7.14 39.24 -7.44
CA HIS A 138 7.15 37.79 -7.66
C HIS A 138 6.54 37.40 -9.00
N ASN A 139 6.94 36.24 -9.49
CA ASN A 139 6.50 35.69 -10.78
C ASN A 139 6.78 36.68 -11.94
N ASN A 140 8.04 37.07 -12.08
CA ASN A 140 8.59 37.83 -13.19
C ASN A 140 9.80 37.08 -13.79
N ARG A 141 10.62 37.74 -14.62
CA ARG A 141 11.82 37.16 -15.25
C ARG A 141 13.09 37.88 -14.85
N ILE A 142 13.16 38.39 -13.61
CA ILE A 142 14.26 39.22 -13.12
C ILE A 142 15.50 38.35 -12.89
N GLN A 143 16.58 38.64 -13.61
CA GLN A 143 17.84 37.91 -13.55
C GLN A 143 18.90 38.59 -12.67
N SER A 144 18.88 39.93 -12.54
CA SER A 144 19.80 40.70 -11.72
C SER A 144 19.17 41.95 -11.23
N LEU A 145 19.60 42.41 -10.04
CA LEU A 145 19.07 43.65 -9.44
C LEU A 145 19.92 44.88 -9.70
N GLY A 146 21.17 44.74 -10.14
CA GLY A 146 22.11 45.83 -10.24
C GLY A 146 22.56 46.36 -8.86
N ALA A 147 23.63 47.13 -8.79
CA ALA A 147 24.15 47.62 -7.50
C ALA A 147 23.25 48.66 -6.85
N ASN A 148 22.54 49.45 -7.64
CA ASN A 148 21.69 50.59 -7.20
C ASN A 148 20.20 50.31 -7.40
N GLY A 149 19.80 49.04 -7.45
CA GLY A 149 18.44 48.62 -7.80
C GLY A 149 17.34 49.18 -6.89
N PHE A 150 17.67 49.45 -5.63
CA PHE A 150 16.73 49.90 -4.61
C PHE A 150 17.11 51.26 -4.00
N ASP A 151 17.96 52.02 -4.66
CA ASP A 151 18.31 53.38 -4.20
C ASP A 151 17.06 54.26 -4.07
N GLY A 152 16.93 54.95 -2.96
CA GLY A 152 15.75 55.81 -2.66
C GLY A 152 14.63 55.12 -1.87
N LEU A 153 14.58 53.82 -1.79
CA LEU A 153 13.54 53.05 -1.06
C LEU A 153 13.84 52.96 0.44
N HIS A 154 13.93 54.08 1.13
CA HIS A 154 14.35 54.14 2.54
C HIS A 154 13.31 53.61 3.54
N SER A 155 12.05 53.47 3.13
CA SER A 155 10.92 53.03 3.97
C SER A 155 10.50 51.60 3.69
N LEU A 156 11.20 50.88 2.80
CA LEU A 156 10.78 49.55 2.37
C LEU A 156 10.91 48.54 3.52
N GLU A 157 9.80 47.89 3.85
CA GLU A 157 9.64 46.87 4.89
C GLU A 157 9.48 45.46 4.32
N THR A 158 8.73 45.31 3.21
CA THR A 158 8.50 44.01 2.55
C THR A 158 9.00 44.03 1.11
N LEU A 159 9.86 43.07 0.75
CA LEU A 159 10.36 42.88 -0.61
C LEU A 159 10.13 41.43 -1.03
N ASP A 160 9.25 41.21 -2.01
CA ASP A 160 8.96 39.92 -2.56
C ASP A 160 9.54 39.76 -3.98
N LEU A 161 10.57 38.92 -4.10
CA LEU A 161 11.28 38.58 -5.34
C LEU A 161 11.14 37.09 -5.65
N ASN A 162 10.15 36.40 -5.09
CA ASN A 162 9.89 34.99 -5.30
C ASN A 162 9.57 34.69 -6.78
N TYR A 163 9.82 33.47 -7.24
CA TYR A 163 9.52 33.06 -8.63
C TYR A 163 10.11 33.96 -9.68
N ASN A 164 11.45 34.19 -9.61
CA ASN A 164 12.21 34.92 -10.58
C ASN A 164 13.42 34.13 -11.12
N GLU A 165 14.30 34.73 -11.89
CA GLU A 165 15.46 34.06 -12.47
C GLU A 165 16.80 34.61 -11.90
N LEU A 166 16.82 35.01 -10.62
CA LEU A 166 18.02 35.59 -9.97
C LEU A 166 19.14 34.53 -9.91
N LEU A 167 20.29 34.87 -10.50
CA LEU A 167 21.46 33.97 -10.58
C LEU A 167 22.43 34.14 -9.40
N GLU A 168 22.46 35.35 -8.82
CA GLU A 168 23.36 35.73 -7.74
C GLU A 168 22.60 36.39 -6.60
N PHE A 169 23.18 36.32 -5.40
CA PHE A 169 22.64 37.02 -4.23
C PHE A 169 22.62 38.53 -4.49
N PRO A 170 21.47 39.19 -4.34
CA PRO A 170 21.33 40.59 -4.71
C PRO A 170 21.90 41.52 -3.65
N GLY A 171 23.16 41.94 -3.79
CA GLY A 171 23.85 42.86 -2.85
C GLY A 171 23.18 44.22 -2.66
N ALA A 172 22.32 44.66 -3.58
CA ALA A 172 21.54 45.89 -3.52
C ALA A 172 20.60 45.95 -2.30
N ILE A 173 20.16 44.79 -1.73
CA ILE A 173 19.31 44.80 -0.53
C ILE A 173 19.97 45.43 0.70
N ARG A 174 21.29 45.55 0.73
CA ARG A 174 22.02 46.11 1.86
C ARG A 174 21.70 47.60 2.11
N THR A 175 21.11 48.28 1.15
CA THR A 175 20.66 49.67 1.31
C THR A 175 19.32 49.82 2.02
N LEU A 176 18.57 48.70 2.17
CA LEU A 176 17.22 48.67 2.71
C LEU A 176 17.25 48.49 4.25
N GLY A 177 17.55 49.53 4.99
CA GLY A 177 17.74 49.47 6.46
C GLY A 177 16.48 49.19 7.27
N ARG A 178 15.26 49.32 6.68
CA ARG A 178 13.97 49.07 7.32
C ARG A 178 13.35 47.73 6.93
N LEU A 179 14.01 46.97 6.08
CA LEU A 179 13.48 45.71 5.56
C LEU A 179 13.21 44.71 6.71
N GLN A 180 12.00 44.19 6.75
CA GLN A 180 11.50 43.21 7.74
C GLN A 180 11.24 41.85 7.12
N GLU A 181 10.68 41.81 5.89
CA GLU A 181 10.35 40.58 5.17
C GLU A 181 11.03 40.55 3.82
N LEU A 182 11.63 39.37 3.49
CA LEU A 182 12.38 39.18 2.27
C LEU A 182 12.11 37.80 1.68
N GLY A 183 11.54 37.78 0.47
CA GLY A 183 11.25 36.56 -0.26
C GLY A 183 12.17 36.40 -1.47
N PHE A 184 12.89 35.25 -1.53
CA PHE A 184 13.74 34.84 -2.66
C PHE A 184 13.43 33.43 -3.15
N HIS A 185 12.36 32.80 -2.69
CA HIS A 185 12.10 31.40 -3.06
C HIS A 185 11.83 31.22 -4.57
N ASN A 186 12.11 30.01 -5.06
CA ASN A 186 12.01 29.70 -6.49
C ASN A 186 12.83 30.65 -7.40
N ASN A 187 14.13 30.77 -7.11
CA ASN A 187 15.13 31.46 -7.92
C ASN A 187 16.32 30.55 -8.25
N ASN A 188 17.38 31.08 -8.85
CA ASN A 188 18.58 30.32 -9.22
C ASN A 188 19.83 30.79 -8.43
N ILE A 189 19.65 31.27 -7.19
CA ILE A 189 20.74 31.76 -6.34
C ILE A 189 21.60 30.58 -5.87
N LYS A 190 22.93 30.65 -6.16
CA LYS A 190 23.87 29.57 -5.84
C LYS A 190 24.65 29.80 -4.56
N ALA A 191 24.79 31.04 -4.09
CA ALA A 191 25.59 31.34 -2.91
C ALA A 191 25.00 32.53 -2.14
N ILE A 192 25.05 32.43 -0.80
CA ILE A 192 24.81 33.57 0.12
C ILE A 192 26.19 34.02 0.60
N PRO A 193 26.64 35.21 0.26
CA PRO A 193 28.00 35.69 0.59
C PRO A 193 28.16 36.01 2.08
N GLU A 194 29.40 36.16 2.54
CA GLU A 194 29.67 36.66 3.86
C GLU A 194 29.09 38.07 4.06
N ASN A 195 28.61 38.34 5.26
CA ASN A 195 27.98 39.64 5.61
C ASN A 195 26.85 40.02 4.63
N ALA A 196 26.09 39.03 4.14
CA ALA A 196 25.04 39.26 3.15
C ALA A 196 24.04 40.34 3.58
N PHE A 197 23.68 40.37 4.85
CA PHE A 197 22.63 41.23 5.41
C PHE A 197 23.14 42.34 6.33
N ILE A 198 24.39 42.82 6.16
CA ILE A 198 25.02 43.85 7.03
C ILE A 198 24.22 45.16 7.12
N GLY A 199 23.39 45.45 6.12
CA GLY A 199 22.55 46.66 6.07
C GLY A 199 21.11 46.47 6.51
N ASN A 200 20.69 45.26 6.96
CA ASN A 200 19.28 44.90 7.17
C ASN A 200 18.99 44.48 8.62
N PRO A 201 19.25 45.27 9.65
CA PRO A 201 19.18 44.87 11.06
C PRO A 201 17.75 44.58 11.58
N LEU A 202 16.71 44.96 10.80
CA LEU A 202 15.30 44.80 11.18
C LEU A 202 14.64 43.59 10.53
N LEU A 203 15.36 42.84 9.70
CA LEU A 203 14.81 41.60 9.09
C LEU A 203 14.31 40.64 10.13
N GLN A 204 13.07 40.18 9.94
CA GLN A 204 12.35 39.23 10.78
C GLN A 204 12.15 37.86 10.07
N THR A 205 11.92 37.91 8.74
CA THR A 205 11.63 36.72 7.96
C THR A 205 12.42 36.70 6.66
N ILE A 206 13.07 35.55 6.36
CA ILE A 206 13.79 35.33 5.10
C ILE A 206 13.41 33.98 4.54
N HIS A 207 12.96 33.95 3.28
CA HIS A 207 12.62 32.75 2.55
C HIS A 207 13.53 32.50 1.36
N PHE A 208 14.37 31.45 1.42
CA PHE A 208 15.26 31.03 0.34
C PHE A 208 14.91 29.69 -0.26
N TYR A 209 13.80 29.09 0.08
CA TYR A 209 13.50 27.73 -0.36
C TYR A 209 13.43 27.62 -1.90
N ASP A 210 13.75 26.40 -2.39
CA ASP A 210 13.84 26.13 -3.82
C ASP A 210 14.84 27.03 -4.60
N ASN A 211 16.01 27.24 -4.00
CA ASN A 211 17.19 27.78 -4.68
C ASN A 211 18.34 26.75 -4.68
N PRO A 212 19.16 26.65 -5.74
CA PRO A 212 20.29 25.73 -5.79
C PRO A 212 21.50 26.27 -5.02
N ILE A 213 21.31 26.58 -3.71
CA ILE A 213 22.34 27.15 -2.87
C ILE A 213 23.39 26.09 -2.57
N GLN A 214 24.64 26.35 -2.91
CA GLN A 214 25.82 25.51 -2.71
C GLN A 214 26.70 25.98 -1.56
N PHE A 215 26.66 27.27 -1.25
CA PHE A 215 27.54 27.89 -0.27
C PHE A 215 26.82 28.96 0.54
N VAL A 216 26.99 28.88 1.85
CA VAL A 216 26.59 29.94 2.79
C VAL A 216 27.86 30.47 3.45
N GLY A 217 28.16 31.78 3.28
CA GLY A 217 29.34 32.43 3.82
C GLY A 217 29.38 32.39 5.35
N GLN A 218 30.56 32.35 5.94
CA GLN A 218 30.71 32.45 7.37
C GLN A 218 30.11 33.80 7.82
N SER A 219 29.36 33.76 8.95
CA SER A 219 28.70 34.98 9.47
C SER A 219 27.72 35.65 8.50
N ALA A 220 27.18 34.94 7.50
CA ALA A 220 26.22 35.52 6.53
C ALA A 220 25.04 36.19 7.25
N PHE A 221 24.54 35.57 8.35
CA PHE A 221 23.39 36.01 9.11
C PHE A 221 23.74 36.79 10.41
N GLN A 222 25.03 37.11 10.64
CA GLN A 222 25.49 37.65 11.93
C GLN A 222 24.81 38.97 12.32
N TYR A 223 24.35 39.78 11.38
CA TYR A 223 23.77 41.10 11.61
C TYR A 223 22.25 41.10 11.69
N LEU A 224 21.60 39.98 11.98
CA LEU A 224 20.16 39.81 12.00
C LEU A 224 19.61 39.49 13.42
N PRO A 225 19.71 40.44 14.38
CA PRO A 225 19.29 40.19 15.76
C PRO A 225 17.77 40.03 15.93
N LYS A 226 16.95 40.43 14.95
CA LYS A 226 15.49 40.36 14.95
C LYS A 226 14.93 39.25 14.06
N LEU A 227 15.80 38.44 13.49
CA LEU A 227 15.34 37.33 12.62
C LEU A 227 14.58 36.27 13.45
N HIS A 228 13.31 36.08 13.14
CA HIS A 228 12.43 35.07 13.76
C HIS A 228 12.30 33.85 12.87
N THR A 229 12.25 34.01 11.54
CA THR A 229 12.04 32.90 10.60
C THR A 229 13.12 32.92 9.52
N LEU A 230 13.77 31.75 9.34
CA LEU A 230 14.72 31.48 8.26
C LEU A 230 14.38 30.16 7.59
N SER A 231 14.11 30.18 6.28
CA SER A 231 13.84 29.03 5.47
C SER A 231 14.84 28.89 4.33
N LEU A 232 15.60 27.78 4.31
CA LEU A 232 16.59 27.42 3.29
C LEU A 232 16.26 26.05 2.66
N ASN A 233 14.99 25.73 2.53
CA ASN A 233 14.53 24.45 2.01
C ASN A 233 14.92 24.28 0.53
N GLY A 234 15.28 23.06 0.12
CA GLY A 234 15.62 22.77 -1.27
C GLY A 234 17.03 23.23 -1.69
N ALA A 235 17.87 23.68 -0.76
CA ALA A 235 19.27 24.02 -0.99
C ALA A 235 20.14 22.75 -1.03
N THR A 236 19.95 21.91 -2.03
CA THR A 236 20.42 20.51 -2.11
C THR A 236 21.92 20.29 -2.00
N ASP A 237 22.71 21.36 -2.19
CA ASP A 237 24.17 21.28 -2.24
C ASP A 237 24.85 21.87 -0.99
N ILE A 238 24.09 22.35 -0.01
CA ILE A 238 24.64 22.74 1.30
C ILE A 238 24.99 21.46 2.07
N ARG A 239 26.28 21.20 2.28
CA ARG A 239 26.75 19.98 2.99
C ARG A 239 26.94 20.20 4.48
N GLU A 240 27.06 21.43 4.90
CA GLU A 240 27.33 21.83 6.28
C GLU A 240 26.21 22.71 6.81
N PHE A 241 25.91 22.56 8.10
CA PHE A 241 24.93 23.43 8.78
C PHE A 241 25.43 24.88 8.75
N PRO A 242 24.60 25.87 8.34
CA PRO A 242 25.04 27.26 8.22
C PRO A 242 25.42 27.88 9.56
N ASP A 243 26.38 28.82 9.57
CA ASP A 243 26.73 29.60 10.76
C ASP A 243 25.66 30.67 11.05
N LEU A 244 24.87 30.39 12.13
CA LEU A 244 23.76 31.24 12.57
C LEU A 244 24.14 32.15 13.78
N LYS A 245 25.42 32.39 14.00
CA LYS A 245 25.87 33.28 15.06
C LYS A 245 25.28 34.67 14.89
N GLY A 246 24.67 35.21 15.95
CA GLY A 246 24.05 36.54 15.97
C GLY A 246 22.53 36.55 15.72
N THR A 247 21.91 35.45 15.30
CA THR A 247 20.44 35.33 15.13
C THR A 247 19.79 34.89 16.43
N THR A 248 19.93 35.66 17.49
CA THR A 248 19.50 35.25 18.84
C THR A 248 17.98 35.17 19.03
N SER A 249 17.21 35.86 18.17
CA SER A 249 15.74 35.85 18.17
C SER A 249 15.10 34.79 17.25
N LEU A 250 15.90 33.91 16.62
CA LEU A 250 15.40 32.95 15.67
C LEU A 250 14.50 31.92 16.37
N GLU A 251 13.24 31.89 15.97
CA GLU A 251 12.21 31.00 16.48
C GLU A 251 11.96 29.82 15.53
N VAL A 252 11.95 30.06 14.23
CA VAL A 252 11.65 29.03 13.22
C VAL A 252 12.83 28.89 12.25
N LEU A 253 13.42 27.72 12.20
CA LEU A 253 14.47 27.35 11.27
C LEU A 253 14.07 26.13 10.45
N THR A 254 13.97 26.28 9.14
CA THR A 254 13.68 25.19 8.22
C THR A 254 14.79 24.99 7.21
N LEU A 255 15.40 23.79 7.21
CA LEU A 255 16.53 23.38 6.38
C LEU A 255 16.23 22.02 5.73
N THR A 256 15.10 21.91 5.06
CA THR A 256 14.67 20.66 4.45
C THR A 256 15.36 20.45 3.09
N ARG A 257 15.71 19.22 2.76
CA ARG A 257 16.39 18.88 1.49
C ARG A 257 17.67 19.69 1.24
N ALA A 258 18.46 19.91 2.31
CA ALA A 258 19.65 20.74 2.23
C ALA A 258 20.97 19.95 2.14
N GLY A 259 20.92 18.61 2.15
CA GLY A 259 22.11 17.76 2.09
C GLY A 259 22.98 17.76 3.33
N ILE A 260 22.46 18.18 4.48
CA ILE A 260 23.20 18.31 5.76
C ILE A 260 23.51 16.92 6.32
N HIS A 261 24.80 16.70 6.70
CA HIS A 261 25.26 15.45 7.31
C HIS A 261 25.43 15.55 8.82
N PHE A 262 25.82 16.72 9.34
CA PHE A 262 26.13 16.91 10.74
C PHE A 262 25.51 18.17 11.30
N LEU A 263 25.05 18.11 12.55
CA LEU A 263 24.59 19.26 13.30
C LEU A 263 25.69 19.73 14.27
N PRO A 264 25.95 21.04 14.37
CA PRO A 264 26.95 21.55 15.29
C PRO A 264 26.56 21.32 16.77
N ARG A 265 27.45 20.81 17.58
CA ARG A 265 27.18 20.55 19.02
C ARG A 265 26.79 21.84 19.80
N ARG A 266 27.11 23.02 19.30
CA ARG A 266 26.82 24.32 19.93
C ARG A 266 25.66 25.06 19.28
N MET A 267 24.90 24.42 18.40
CA MET A 267 23.78 25.04 17.70
C MET A 267 22.76 25.68 18.67
N CYS A 268 22.31 24.95 19.68
CA CYS A 268 21.38 25.45 20.69
C CYS A 268 21.94 26.59 21.56
N GLN A 269 23.27 26.79 21.62
CA GLN A 269 23.88 27.94 22.32
C GLN A 269 23.78 29.20 21.47
N GLN A 270 23.74 29.06 20.14
CA GLN A 270 23.61 30.16 19.21
C GLN A 270 22.15 30.58 19.03
N LEU A 271 21.21 29.66 19.21
CA LEU A 271 19.77 29.82 18.94
C LEU A 271 18.93 29.61 20.21
N PRO A 272 19.00 30.50 21.21
CA PRO A 272 18.30 30.28 22.49
C PRO A 272 16.79 30.40 22.41
N SER A 273 16.23 31.06 21.37
CA SER A 273 14.80 31.32 21.20
C SER A 273 14.13 30.30 20.25
N LEU A 274 14.88 29.29 19.78
CA LEU A 274 14.39 28.35 18.77
C LEU A 274 13.21 27.51 19.28
N ARG A 275 12.06 27.61 18.57
CA ARG A 275 10.81 26.91 18.86
C ARG A 275 10.53 25.79 17.86
N VAL A 276 10.82 26.03 16.58
CA VAL A 276 10.60 25.06 15.50
C VAL A 276 11.91 24.82 14.77
N LEU A 277 12.33 23.56 14.72
CA LEU A 277 13.50 23.11 13.94
C LEU A 277 13.08 22.00 12.98
N GLU A 278 13.08 22.33 11.69
CA GLU A 278 12.70 21.39 10.63
C GLU A 278 13.92 21.02 9.78
N LEU A 279 14.35 19.77 9.85
CA LEU A 279 15.54 19.22 9.22
C LEU A 279 15.26 17.98 8.37
N SER A 280 14.04 17.83 7.89
CA SER A 280 13.64 16.67 7.10
C SER A 280 14.37 16.56 5.75
N HIS A 281 14.42 15.35 5.22
CA HIS A 281 15.04 15.05 3.92
C HIS A 281 16.52 15.46 3.82
N ASN A 282 17.28 15.25 4.89
CA ASN A 282 18.72 15.47 4.92
C ASN A 282 19.48 14.13 5.01
N GLN A 283 20.75 14.18 5.36
CA GLN A 283 21.62 13.01 5.48
C GLN A 283 22.22 12.88 6.89
N ILE A 284 21.49 13.33 7.90
CA ILE A 284 21.95 13.36 9.29
C ILE A 284 22.03 11.92 9.83
N GLU A 285 23.21 11.53 10.32
CA GLU A 285 23.48 10.21 10.88
C GLU A 285 23.46 10.19 12.41
N GLU A 286 23.99 11.26 13.05
CA GLU A 286 24.08 11.41 14.49
C GLU A 286 23.43 12.71 14.97
N LEU A 287 22.70 12.65 16.09
CA LEU A 287 22.13 13.82 16.73
C LEU A 287 23.04 14.35 17.86
N PRO A 288 23.28 15.68 17.93
CA PRO A 288 23.89 16.28 19.11
C PRO A 288 22.90 16.33 20.26
N SER A 289 23.36 16.69 21.45
CA SER A 289 22.46 17.01 22.55
C SER A 289 21.81 18.38 22.34
N PHE A 290 20.48 18.43 22.41
CA PHE A 290 19.69 19.67 22.25
C PHE A 290 19.43 20.39 23.59
N HIS A 291 20.10 20.04 24.67
CA HIS A 291 19.82 20.45 26.06
C HIS A 291 19.70 21.96 26.30
N ARG A 292 20.18 22.79 25.39
CA ARG A 292 20.10 24.26 25.49
C ARG A 292 19.01 24.90 24.63
N CYS A 293 18.35 24.17 23.79
CA CYS A 293 17.18 24.62 23.03
C CYS A 293 15.90 24.50 23.90
N GLN A 294 15.86 25.19 25.03
CA GLN A 294 14.81 25.01 26.06
C GLN A 294 13.41 25.43 25.59
N GLN A 295 13.32 26.30 24.59
CA GLN A 295 12.06 26.76 24.01
C GLN A 295 11.58 25.90 22.84
N LEU A 296 12.33 24.85 22.44
CA LEU A 296 12.00 24.02 21.31
C LEU A 296 10.67 23.29 21.55
N GLU A 297 9.69 23.51 20.68
CA GLU A 297 8.34 22.94 20.73
C GLU A 297 8.16 21.84 19.67
N GLU A 298 8.74 22.04 18.46
CA GLU A 298 8.62 21.12 17.34
C GLU A 298 9.97 20.78 16.73
N LEU A 299 10.22 19.49 16.52
CA LEU A 299 11.44 18.95 15.93
C LEU A 299 11.12 17.96 14.82
N GLY A 300 11.39 18.36 13.55
CA GLY A 300 11.25 17.56 12.36
C GLY A 300 12.59 17.00 11.89
N LEU A 301 12.73 15.67 11.91
CA LEU A 301 13.93 14.92 11.52
C LEU A 301 13.61 13.77 10.56
N GLN A 302 12.43 13.78 9.96
CA GLN A 302 11.98 12.71 9.06
C GLN A 302 12.85 12.63 7.79
N HIS A 303 12.94 11.44 7.21
CA HIS A 303 13.76 11.16 6.03
C HIS A 303 15.25 11.52 6.19
N ASN A 304 15.87 11.06 7.27
CA ASN A 304 17.29 11.17 7.53
C ASN A 304 17.95 9.77 7.63
N LYS A 305 19.17 9.68 8.15
CA LYS A 305 19.93 8.44 8.31
C LYS A 305 20.22 8.10 9.77
N ILE A 306 19.41 8.58 10.69
CA ILE A 306 19.61 8.42 12.14
C ILE A 306 19.47 6.95 12.52
N GLN A 307 20.45 6.41 13.28
CA GLN A 307 20.48 4.99 13.67
C GLN A 307 20.19 4.77 15.14
N GLU A 308 20.55 5.74 16.00
CA GLU A 308 20.35 5.64 17.45
C GLU A 308 19.95 6.98 18.08
N ILE A 309 19.18 6.92 19.16
CA ILE A 309 18.87 8.06 20.01
C ILE A 309 19.53 7.85 21.37
N ARG A 310 20.40 8.79 21.76
CA ARG A 310 21.17 8.72 23.00
C ARG A 310 20.40 9.30 24.19
N ALA A 311 20.82 8.97 25.40
CA ALA A 311 20.22 9.46 26.64
C ALA A 311 20.20 11.00 26.76
N ASP A 312 21.27 11.65 26.27
CA ASP A 312 21.46 13.10 26.38
C ASP A 312 20.87 13.91 25.21
N THR A 313 20.28 13.24 24.21
CA THR A 313 19.78 13.89 22.99
C THR A 313 18.70 14.93 23.31
N PHE A 314 17.68 14.59 24.09
CA PHE A 314 16.52 15.44 24.37
C PHE A 314 16.44 15.93 25.83
N VAL A 315 17.53 15.88 26.56
CA VAL A 315 17.56 16.30 27.98
C VAL A 315 17.17 17.77 28.13
N GLN A 316 16.30 18.08 29.11
CA GLN A 316 15.81 19.42 29.47
C GLN A 316 14.96 20.15 28.40
N LEU A 317 14.43 19.45 27.39
CA LEU A 317 13.51 20.04 26.41
C LEU A 317 12.06 20.01 26.96
N MET A 318 11.78 20.78 27.99
CA MET A 318 10.48 20.76 28.67
C MET A 318 9.34 21.34 27.86
N ALA A 319 9.60 22.18 26.84
CA ALA A 319 8.61 22.77 25.97
C ALA A 319 8.26 21.87 24.77
N LEU A 320 9.03 20.81 24.49
CA LEU A 320 8.91 20.00 23.28
C LEU A 320 7.58 19.21 23.27
N ARG A 321 6.77 19.47 22.26
CA ARG A 321 5.41 18.93 22.07
C ARG A 321 5.34 17.91 20.94
N SER A 322 6.15 18.08 19.88
CA SER A 322 6.11 17.24 18.68
C SER A 322 7.52 16.85 18.23
N ILE A 323 7.72 15.55 18.02
CA ILE A 323 8.95 15.00 17.42
C ILE A 323 8.54 14.10 16.24
N ASP A 324 9.09 14.41 15.05
CA ASP A 324 8.97 13.56 13.88
C ASP A 324 10.35 12.96 13.53
N LEU A 325 10.47 11.64 13.71
CA LEU A 325 11.65 10.82 13.42
C LEU A 325 11.34 9.75 12.36
N SER A 326 10.25 9.91 11.63
CA SER A 326 9.81 8.93 10.63
C SER A 326 10.82 8.78 9.48
N TRP A 327 10.80 7.63 8.81
CA TRP A 327 11.67 7.34 7.66
C TRP A 327 13.16 7.52 7.96
N ASN A 328 13.61 6.90 9.06
CA ASN A 328 15.02 6.83 9.46
C ASN A 328 15.47 5.35 9.56
N TYR A 329 16.62 5.11 10.13
CA TYR A 329 17.17 3.76 10.36
C TYR A 329 17.32 3.46 11.86
N ILE A 330 16.46 4.04 12.72
CA ILE A 330 16.58 3.96 14.17
C ILE A 330 16.33 2.52 14.63
N GLN A 331 17.35 1.92 15.22
CA GLN A 331 17.32 0.56 15.77
C GLN A 331 17.19 0.57 17.30
N PHE A 332 17.78 1.57 17.93
CA PHE A 332 17.87 1.67 19.36
C PHE A 332 17.56 3.09 19.86
N ILE A 333 16.74 3.17 20.90
CA ILE A 333 16.46 4.39 21.65
C ILE A 333 16.85 4.13 23.11
N HIS A 334 17.70 4.98 23.67
CA HIS A 334 18.13 4.83 25.07
C HIS A 334 16.91 4.94 26.00
N PRO A 335 16.79 4.10 27.06
CA PRO A 335 15.64 4.12 27.97
C PRO A 335 15.34 5.50 28.59
N GLU A 336 16.35 6.30 28.85
CA GLU A 336 16.21 7.63 29.45
C GLU A 336 16.00 8.76 28.44
N ALA A 337 15.93 8.48 27.12
CA ALA A 337 15.90 9.52 26.08
C ALA A 337 14.66 10.45 26.17
N PHE A 338 13.51 9.95 26.64
CA PHE A 338 12.26 10.71 26.70
C PHE A 338 11.84 11.11 28.13
N VAL A 339 12.56 10.69 29.16
CA VAL A 339 12.16 10.84 30.56
C VAL A 339 11.87 12.30 30.98
N THR A 340 12.59 13.25 30.39
CA THR A 340 12.44 14.69 30.71
C THR A 340 11.38 15.42 29.85
N LEU A 341 10.75 14.74 28.90
CA LEU A 341 9.83 15.37 27.94
C LEU A 341 8.38 15.41 28.44
N HIS A 342 8.10 16.20 29.46
CA HIS A 342 6.79 16.22 30.10
C HIS A 342 5.66 16.82 29.25
N SER A 343 6.00 17.64 28.23
CA SER A 343 5.05 18.29 27.33
C SER A 343 4.84 17.54 26.01
N LEU A 344 5.54 16.41 25.81
CA LEU A 344 5.47 15.68 24.56
C LEU A 344 4.07 15.07 24.34
N THR A 345 3.41 15.47 23.25
CA THR A 345 2.06 15.03 22.85
C THR A 345 2.03 14.24 21.55
N LYS A 346 3.00 14.50 20.65
CA LYS A 346 3.07 13.83 19.35
C LYS A 346 4.47 13.24 19.14
N LEU A 347 4.52 11.96 18.78
CA LEU A 347 5.75 11.25 18.43
C LEU A 347 5.50 10.39 17.19
N ASP A 348 6.24 10.68 16.11
CA ASP A 348 6.21 9.89 14.90
C ASP A 348 7.54 9.14 14.73
N LEU A 349 7.49 7.82 14.68
CA LEU A 349 8.60 6.89 14.48
C LEU A 349 8.30 5.92 13.34
N THR A 350 7.41 6.31 12.42
CA THR A 350 7.00 5.51 11.27
C THR A 350 8.22 5.13 10.40
N ASP A 351 8.21 3.92 9.84
CA ASP A 351 9.25 3.41 8.92
C ASP A 351 10.68 3.52 9.47
N ASN A 352 10.89 2.88 10.63
CA ASN A 352 12.19 2.69 11.27
C ASN A 352 12.50 1.19 11.49
N GLN A 353 13.54 0.88 12.26
CA GLN A 353 13.98 -0.49 12.55
C GLN A 353 13.93 -0.81 14.05
N LEU A 354 12.99 -0.21 14.78
CA LEU A 354 12.88 -0.34 16.23
C LEU A 354 12.55 -1.78 16.64
N VAL A 355 13.25 -2.25 17.66
CA VAL A 355 12.98 -3.54 18.32
C VAL A 355 12.12 -3.34 19.56
N THR A 356 12.41 -2.30 20.36
CA THR A 356 11.71 -1.93 21.60
C THR A 356 11.51 -0.43 21.64
N LEU A 357 10.43 0.01 22.29
CA LEU A 357 10.16 1.43 22.57
C LEU A 357 10.25 1.67 24.09
N PRO A 358 11.14 2.56 24.57
CA PRO A 358 11.14 2.96 25.96
C PRO A 358 9.86 3.73 26.28
N LEU A 359 9.15 3.35 27.36
CA LEU A 359 7.86 3.93 27.74
C LEU A 359 7.98 5.09 28.72
N ASP A 360 9.12 5.22 29.39
CA ASP A 360 9.37 6.25 30.41
C ASP A 360 9.38 7.63 29.76
N GLY A 361 8.56 8.53 30.30
CA GLY A 361 8.38 9.89 29.77
C GLY A 361 7.28 10.03 28.70
N LEU A 362 6.72 8.94 28.18
CA LEU A 362 5.73 8.96 27.08
C LEU A 362 4.26 8.93 27.54
N ALA A 363 3.99 8.95 28.85
CA ALA A 363 2.62 8.91 29.39
C ALA A 363 1.75 10.13 28.99
N GLY A 364 2.36 11.21 28.51
CA GLY A 364 1.68 12.41 28.02
C GLY A 364 1.19 12.35 26.59
N LEU A 365 1.62 11.34 25.82
CA LEU A 365 1.33 11.24 24.39
C LEU A 365 -0.16 11.12 24.09
N THR A 366 -0.59 11.90 23.10
CA THR A 366 -1.92 11.83 22.48
C THR A 366 -1.87 11.21 21.08
N HIS A 367 -0.75 11.36 20.35
CA HIS A 367 -0.52 10.81 19.03
C HIS A 367 0.81 10.07 19.01
N LEU A 368 0.76 8.79 18.65
CA LEU A 368 1.95 7.94 18.54
C LEU A 368 1.85 7.15 17.23
N LYS A 369 2.85 7.29 16.37
CA LYS A 369 2.94 6.56 15.12
C LYS A 369 4.18 5.68 15.10
N LEU A 370 3.99 4.39 14.86
CA LEU A 370 5.00 3.35 14.89
C LEU A 370 4.91 2.41 13.67
N GLN A 371 4.06 2.70 12.69
CA GLN A 371 3.94 1.88 11.48
C GLN A 371 5.31 1.66 10.83
N GLY A 372 5.47 0.56 10.06
CA GLY A 372 6.73 0.28 9.36
C GLY A 372 7.90 -0.18 10.24
N ASN A 373 7.68 -0.54 11.53
CA ASN A 373 8.69 -1.12 12.43
C ASN A 373 8.47 -2.63 12.60
N PRO A 374 8.93 -3.49 11.69
CA PRO A 374 8.57 -4.91 11.69
C PRO A 374 9.15 -5.72 12.86
N ALA A 375 10.19 -5.23 13.51
CA ALA A 375 10.78 -5.88 14.68
C ALA A 375 10.10 -5.52 15.99
N LEU A 376 9.28 -4.46 16.03
CA LEU A 376 8.58 -3.98 17.23
C LEU A 376 7.31 -4.82 17.46
N SER A 377 7.47 -5.92 18.23
CA SER A 377 6.38 -6.89 18.44
C SER A 377 5.79 -6.86 19.86
N GLU A 378 6.28 -5.98 20.73
CA GLU A 378 5.82 -5.90 22.09
C GLU A 378 4.39 -5.35 22.20
N PRO A 379 3.51 -5.98 23.00
CA PRO A 379 2.18 -5.47 23.25
C PRO A 379 2.22 -4.26 24.17
N PHE A 380 1.45 -3.23 23.86
CA PHE A 380 1.24 -2.09 24.74
C PHE A 380 0.10 -2.37 25.73
N THR A 381 0.15 -1.74 26.91
CA THR A 381 -0.93 -1.77 27.90
C THR A 381 -1.63 -0.41 27.95
N LYS A 382 -2.89 -0.39 28.37
CA LYS A 382 -3.65 0.86 28.49
C LYS A 382 -3.01 1.86 29.47
N GLU A 383 -2.29 1.33 30.44
CA GLU A 383 -1.57 2.14 31.45
C GLU A 383 -0.35 2.83 30.85
N SER A 384 0.24 2.28 29.77
CA SER A 384 1.42 2.87 29.11
C SER A 384 1.12 4.23 28.52
N PHE A 385 -0.09 4.42 27.97
CA PHE A 385 -0.48 5.66 27.27
C PHE A 385 -1.89 6.09 27.68
N PRO A 386 -2.07 6.67 28.88
CA PRO A 386 -3.41 6.97 29.42
C PRO A 386 -4.15 8.09 28.69
N LYS A 387 -3.45 8.96 27.92
CA LYS A 387 -4.02 10.12 27.20
C LYS A 387 -4.11 9.89 25.67
N MET A 388 -3.88 8.65 25.21
CA MET A 388 -3.82 8.34 23.78
C MET A 388 -5.14 8.64 23.07
N ARG A 389 -5.04 9.30 21.90
CA ARG A 389 -6.16 9.55 20.98
C ARG A 389 -5.93 8.83 19.65
N VAL A 390 -4.74 8.94 19.07
CA VAL A 390 -4.35 8.33 17.80
C VAL A 390 -3.13 7.45 18.01
N LEU A 391 -3.25 6.16 17.72
CA LEU A 391 -2.20 5.17 17.83
C LEU A 391 -2.07 4.41 16.52
N GLU A 392 -0.96 4.60 15.81
CA GLU A 392 -0.63 3.87 14.59
C GLU A 392 0.51 2.90 14.88
N VAL A 393 0.25 1.61 14.78
CA VAL A 393 1.19 0.55 15.19
C VAL A 393 1.50 -0.41 14.05
N PRO A 394 2.65 -1.14 14.12
CA PRO A 394 2.98 -2.13 13.10
C PRO A 394 1.96 -3.28 13.02
N TYR A 395 1.39 -3.66 14.15
CA TYR A 395 0.54 -4.85 14.25
C TYR A 395 -0.78 -4.54 14.96
N ALA A 396 -1.90 -4.95 14.36
CA ALA A 396 -3.24 -4.77 14.93
C ALA A 396 -3.41 -5.33 16.36
N TYR A 397 -2.63 -6.33 16.72
CA TYR A 397 -2.65 -6.91 18.08
C TYR A 397 -2.27 -5.93 19.18
N GLN A 398 -1.47 -4.93 18.86
CA GLN A 398 -1.08 -3.87 19.79
C GLN A 398 -2.25 -2.92 20.13
N CYS A 399 -3.25 -2.84 19.24
CA CYS A 399 -4.49 -2.10 19.46
C CYS A 399 -5.48 -2.80 20.41
N CYS A 400 -5.31 -4.10 20.65
CA CYS A 400 -6.24 -4.88 21.47
C CYS A 400 -6.39 -4.38 22.92
N ALA A 401 -5.34 -3.78 23.49
CA ALA A 401 -5.36 -3.21 24.83
C ALA A 401 -6.33 -2.02 24.97
N TYR A 402 -6.68 -1.35 23.88
CA TYR A 402 -7.47 -0.13 23.88
C TYR A 402 -8.96 -0.33 23.57
N GLY A 403 -9.45 -1.57 23.59
CA GLY A 403 -10.88 -1.87 23.52
C GLY A 403 -11.55 -1.69 22.16
N SER A 404 -10.76 -1.53 21.09
CA SER A 404 -11.27 -1.38 19.71
C SER A 404 -12.03 -2.62 19.20
N CYS A 405 -11.98 -3.75 19.91
CA CYS A 405 -12.72 -4.97 19.58
C CYS A 405 -14.21 -4.93 19.95
N SER A 406 -14.65 -4.02 20.83
CA SER A 406 -16.02 -4.07 21.39
C SER A 406 -17.10 -3.39 20.54
N SER A 407 -16.73 -2.63 19.49
CA SER A 407 -17.72 -1.91 18.68
C SER A 407 -18.33 -2.72 17.53
N PHE A 408 -17.73 -3.85 17.15
CA PHE A 408 -18.26 -4.69 16.06
C PHE A 408 -19.38 -5.66 16.48
N PHE A 409 -19.48 -6.00 17.77
CA PHE A 409 -20.46 -6.98 18.26
C PHE A 409 -21.79 -6.38 18.73
N ARG A 410 -21.97 -5.06 18.71
CA ARG A 410 -23.24 -4.42 19.17
C ARG A 410 -24.34 -4.33 18.10
N VAL A 411 -24.10 -4.78 16.87
CA VAL A 411 -25.12 -4.72 15.79
C VAL A 411 -26.01 -5.97 15.72
N SER A 412 -25.65 -7.06 16.43
CA SER A 412 -26.43 -8.30 16.34
C SER A 412 -27.41 -8.59 17.51
N SER A 413 -27.52 -7.68 18.51
CA SER A 413 -28.46 -7.85 19.61
C SER A 413 -29.67 -6.91 19.56
N GLN A 414 -29.95 -6.30 18.41
CA GLN A 414 -31.08 -5.37 18.21
C GLN A 414 -32.34 -6.07 17.66
N TRP A 415 -32.45 -7.41 17.85
CA TRP A 415 -33.62 -8.19 17.46
C TRP A 415 -34.51 -8.61 18.63
N GLU A 416 -34.37 -8.01 19.80
CA GLU A 416 -35.32 -8.21 20.90
C GLU A 416 -35.74 -6.85 21.45
N ALA A 417 -37.04 -6.54 21.30
CA ALA A 417 -37.86 -5.47 21.86
C ALA A 417 -38.16 -4.28 20.94
N GLU A 418 -39.04 -4.48 19.96
CA GLU A 418 -40.00 -3.46 19.56
C GLU A 418 -41.40 -4.01 19.78
N ASP A 419 -41.97 -3.68 20.92
CA ASP A 419 -43.41 -3.70 21.14
C ASP A 419 -43.91 -2.26 21.27
N MET A 420 -44.72 -1.88 20.28
CA MET A 420 -45.81 -0.91 20.25
C MET A 420 -45.65 0.52 20.83
N SER A 421 -45.66 1.51 19.96
CA SER A 421 -46.86 2.38 19.79
C SER A 421 -46.66 3.37 18.63
N PRO A 422 -47.71 3.75 17.90
CA PRO A 422 -47.64 4.59 16.72
C PRO A 422 -48.02 6.04 17.07
N GLU A 423 -47.26 7.03 16.57
CA GLU A 423 -47.77 8.38 16.33
C GLU A 423 -46.93 9.15 15.30
N GLU A 424 -47.61 9.45 14.22
CA GLU A 424 -47.69 10.63 13.35
C GLU A 424 -46.47 11.02 12.48
N GLU A 425 -46.81 10.96 11.20
CA GLU A 425 -46.10 11.48 10.04
C GLU A 425 -46.03 13.02 10.04
N ASP A 426 -44.88 13.56 9.57
CA ASP A 426 -44.94 14.79 8.80
C ASP A 426 -43.84 14.76 7.69
N PRO A 427 -44.24 14.89 6.41
CA PRO A 427 -43.34 14.74 5.28
C PRO A 427 -42.98 16.12 4.69
N HIS A 428 -41.78 16.61 4.89
CA HIS A 428 -41.16 17.61 4.02
C HIS A 428 -39.72 17.98 4.48
N ARG A 429 -38.70 17.37 3.88
CA ARG A 429 -37.56 18.12 3.33
C ARG A 429 -36.56 17.21 2.63
N ARG A 430 -36.74 17.09 1.32
CA ARG A 430 -35.64 16.73 0.41
C ARG A 430 -34.82 17.99 0.15
N THR A 431 -33.57 17.98 0.41
CA THR A 431 -32.59 18.83 -0.29
C THR A 431 -31.37 18.02 -0.68
N LEU A 432 -31.13 18.06 -1.96
CA LEU A 432 -29.96 17.57 -2.69
C LEU A 432 -28.69 18.18 -2.10
N GLU A 433 -27.68 17.37 -1.88
CA GLU A 433 -26.29 17.84 -1.84
C GLU A 433 -25.47 17.14 -2.90
N LEU A 434 -24.95 17.94 -3.78
CA LEU A 434 -24.09 17.57 -4.90
C LEU A 434 -22.76 18.31 -4.72
N PHE A 435 -21.66 17.52 -4.72
CA PHE A 435 -20.25 17.86 -4.87
C PHE A 435 -19.44 18.54 -3.74
N PRO A 436 -18.27 17.98 -3.38
CA PRO A 436 -17.26 18.65 -2.56
C PRO A 436 -16.22 19.37 -3.42
N GLY A 437 -16.08 20.65 -3.22
CA GLY A 437 -15.01 21.46 -3.77
C GLY A 437 -13.89 21.64 -2.74
N HIS A 438 -12.66 21.48 -3.21
CA HIS A 438 -11.43 21.86 -2.52
C HIS A 438 -11.42 23.37 -2.18
N THR A 439 -11.09 23.72 -0.94
CA THR A 439 -10.55 25.03 -0.61
C THR A 439 -9.61 24.94 0.60
N ASP A 440 -8.47 25.59 0.45
CA ASP A 440 -7.43 25.79 1.46
C ASP A 440 -7.94 26.57 2.67
N ASN A 441 -7.48 26.20 3.85
CA ASN A 441 -7.90 26.82 5.10
C ASN A 441 -6.83 27.72 5.69
N HIS A 442 -7.22 28.96 5.81
CA HIS A 442 -6.67 29.96 6.71
C HIS A 442 -7.26 29.73 8.11
N TYR A 443 -6.42 29.70 9.14
CA TYR A 443 -6.85 29.58 10.54
C TYR A 443 -7.11 30.99 11.12
N ASP A 444 -8.36 31.29 11.38
CA ASP A 444 -8.76 32.32 12.35
C ASP A 444 -9.43 31.65 13.54
N LEU A 445 -8.93 31.94 14.73
CA LEU A 445 -9.42 31.46 16.01
C LEU A 445 -10.54 32.41 16.48
N ASP A 446 -11.77 32.00 16.32
CA ASP A 446 -12.92 32.67 16.95
C ASP A 446 -13.25 32.08 18.33
N ALA A 447 -13.48 33.01 19.27
CA ALA A 447 -13.62 32.75 20.72
C ALA A 447 -14.99 32.16 21.16
N ASP A 448 -15.84 31.76 20.22
CA ASP A 448 -17.21 31.27 20.52
C ASP A 448 -17.34 29.74 20.67
N ASP A 449 -16.27 28.96 20.40
CA ASP A 449 -16.29 27.50 20.54
C ASP A 449 -16.20 26.98 21.98
N LEU A 450 -16.05 27.87 22.97
CA LEU A 450 -15.87 27.45 24.38
C LEU A 450 -17.14 27.05 25.12
N GLN A 451 -18.32 27.25 24.54
CA GLN A 451 -19.59 26.90 25.17
C GLN A 451 -20.27 25.61 24.66
N LEU A 452 -19.82 25.06 23.48
CA LEU A 452 -20.37 23.80 22.98
C LEU A 452 -19.63 22.56 23.52
N GLU A 453 -18.45 22.72 24.12
CA GLU A 453 -17.69 21.60 24.72
C GLU A 453 -18.22 21.09 26.07
N LEU A 454 -19.20 21.74 26.68
CA LEU A 454 -19.68 21.34 28.03
C LEU A 454 -20.84 20.31 28.03
N GLU A 455 -21.48 20.02 26.88
CA GLU A 455 -22.53 19.00 26.81
C GLU A 455 -22.09 17.67 26.11
N GLU A 456 -20.96 17.63 25.41
CA GLU A 456 -20.41 16.39 24.81
C GLU A 456 -19.58 15.52 25.76
N SER A 457 -19.46 15.87 27.03
CA SER A 457 -18.58 15.19 27.98
C SER A 457 -19.07 13.81 28.50
N LYS A 458 -19.98 13.13 27.80
CA LYS A 458 -20.37 11.73 28.10
C LYS A 458 -20.05 10.71 27.00
N LEU A 459 -19.50 11.09 25.85
CA LEU A 459 -18.91 10.12 24.95
C LEU A 459 -17.45 9.89 25.39
N HIS A 460 -17.14 8.71 25.87
CA HIS A 460 -15.76 8.27 26.06
C HIS A 460 -15.00 8.47 24.73
N PRO A 461 -13.91 9.21 24.70
CA PRO A 461 -13.14 9.41 23.47
C PRO A 461 -12.70 8.02 22.96
N THR A 462 -13.23 7.63 21.83
CA THR A 462 -12.84 6.39 21.18
C THR A 462 -11.41 6.58 20.65
N ILE A 463 -10.46 5.84 21.20
CA ILE A 463 -9.08 5.85 20.74
C ILE A 463 -9.08 5.31 19.31
N GLN A 464 -8.56 6.10 18.38
CA GLN A 464 -8.33 5.67 17.01
C GLN A 464 -7.03 4.87 16.97
N CYS A 465 -7.11 3.55 16.83
CA CYS A 465 -5.95 2.68 16.71
C CYS A 465 -5.95 1.98 15.34
N THR A 466 -4.82 2.10 14.62
CA THR A 466 -4.64 1.52 13.27
C THR A 466 -3.34 0.71 13.19
N PRO A 467 -3.37 -0.45 12.51
CA PRO A 467 -4.52 -1.11 11.90
C PRO A 467 -5.48 -1.70 12.93
N SER A 468 -6.78 -1.54 12.72
CA SER A 468 -7.78 -2.03 13.67
C SER A 468 -7.80 -3.56 13.74
N PRO A 469 -7.96 -4.15 14.94
CA PRO A 469 -8.22 -5.57 15.08
C PRO A 469 -9.49 -5.98 14.34
N GLY A 470 -9.50 -7.19 13.84
CA GLY A 470 -10.62 -7.71 13.06
C GLY A 470 -10.57 -9.23 12.95
N PRO A 471 -11.49 -9.84 12.17
CA PRO A 471 -11.57 -11.30 12.05
C PRO A 471 -10.28 -11.98 11.61
N PHE A 472 -9.47 -11.31 10.77
CA PHE A 472 -8.16 -11.79 10.34
C PHE A 472 -7.01 -11.43 11.32
N LYS A 473 -7.24 -10.54 12.28
CA LYS A 473 -6.28 -10.16 13.33
C LYS A 473 -6.99 -10.07 14.68
N PRO A 474 -7.46 -11.22 15.21
CA PRO A 474 -8.30 -11.27 16.41
C PRO A 474 -7.49 -10.97 17.68
N CYS A 475 -8.16 -10.43 18.70
CA CYS A 475 -7.53 -10.15 19.99
C CYS A 475 -7.47 -11.37 20.91
N ASP A 476 -8.58 -12.10 21.07
CA ASP A 476 -8.69 -13.13 22.11
C ASP A 476 -8.45 -14.54 21.57
N HIS A 477 -9.05 -14.86 20.42
CA HIS A 477 -9.06 -16.21 19.89
C HIS A 477 -8.79 -16.23 18.38
N LEU A 478 -7.91 -17.12 17.94
CA LEU A 478 -7.68 -17.32 16.50
C LEU A 478 -8.96 -17.75 15.79
N PHE A 479 -9.72 -18.67 16.40
CA PHE A 479 -11.05 -19.10 15.94
C PHE A 479 -12.11 -18.52 16.86
N GLU A 480 -12.78 -17.47 16.45
CA GLU A 480 -13.77 -16.74 17.26
C GLU A 480 -14.97 -17.58 17.64
N SER A 481 -15.48 -18.42 16.70
CA SER A 481 -16.66 -19.25 16.88
C SER A 481 -16.33 -20.67 17.34
N TRP A 482 -17.07 -21.18 18.32
CA TRP A 482 -17.01 -22.59 18.73
C TRP A 482 -17.35 -23.56 17.60
N ILE A 483 -18.26 -23.18 16.70
CA ILE A 483 -18.64 -23.98 15.54
C ILE A 483 -17.45 -24.15 14.58
N ILE A 484 -16.73 -23.05 14.29
CA ILE A 484 -15.51 -23.08 13.46
C ILE A 484 -14.45 -23.95 14.10
N ARG A 485 -14.22 -23.78 15.40
CA ARG A 485 -13.22 -24.57 16.17
C ARG A 485 -13.55 -26.07 16.11
N LEU A 486 -14.80 -26.46 16.38
CA LEU A 486 -15.23 -27.85 16.28
C LEU A 486 -15.11 -28.38 14.84
N GLY A 487 -15.51 -27.57 13.85
CA GLY A 487 -15.39 -27.90 12.43
C GLY A 487 -13.94 -28.16 12.01
N VAL A 488 -13.00 -27.30 12.39
CA VAL A 488 -11.57 -27.47 12.08
C VAL A 488 -11.00 -28.73 12.73
N TRP A 489 -11.31 -29.00 14.00
CA TRP A 489 -10.88 -30.24 14.67
C TRP A 489 -11.45 -31.48 14.02
N LEU A 490 -12.73 -31.47 13.62
CA LEU A 490 -13.36 -32.57 12.88
C LEU A 490 -12.64 -32.81 11.54
N ILE A 491 -12.32 -31.72 10.80
CA ILE A 491 -11.56 -31.78 9.56
C ILE A 491 -10.19 -32.42 9.80
N VAL A 492 -9.47 -32.01 10.83
CA VAL A 492 -8.15 -32.55 11.18
C VAL A 492 -8.23 -34.06 11.42
N VAL A 493 -9.13 -34.50 12.31
CA VAL A 493 -9.25 -35.90 12.67
C VAL A 493 -9.65 -36.77 11.47
N VAL A 494 -10.70 -36.38 10.74
CA VAL A 494 -11.19 -37.14 9.59
C VAL A 494 -10.15 -37.15 8.45
N SER A 495 -9.55 -36.00 8.14
CA SER A 495 -8.57 -35.90 7.07
C SER A 495 -7.33 -36.73 7.34
N VAL A 496 -6.75 -36.68 8.54
CA VAL A 496 -5.52 -37.43 8.87
C VAL A 496 -5.81 -38.94 8.94
N LEU A 497 -6.87 -39.37 9.64
CA LEU A 497 -7.18 -40.77 9.81
C LEU A 497 -7.64 -41.45 8.52
N CYS A 498 -8.60 -40.83 7.82
CA CYS A 498 -9.16 -41.46 6.62
C CYS A 498 -8.17 -41.50 5.46
N ASN A 499 -7.41 -40.40 5.22
CA ASN A 499 -6.36 -40.41 4.19
C ASN A 499 -5.21 -41.37 4.56
N GLY A 500 -4.84 -41.46 5.84
CA GLY A 500 -3.87 -42.43 6.33
C GLY A 500 -4.30 -43.87 6.03
N LEU A 501 -5.58 -44.19 6.26
CA LEU A 501 -6.15 -45.53 5.92
C LEU A 501 -6.14 -45.76 4.39
N VAL A 502 -6.47 -44.75 3.58
CA VAL A 502 -6.41 -44.88 2.11
C VAL A 502 -4.99 -45.15 1.64
N ILE A 503 -4.00 -44.39 2.16
CA ILE A 503 -2.58 -44.59 1.83
C ILE A 503 -2.12 -45.99 2.18
N LEU A 504 -2.45 -46.45 3.38
CA LEU A 504 -2.13 -47.79 3.83
C LEU A 504 -2.81 -48.87 2.94
N ALA A 505 -4.09 -48.71 2.62
CA ALA A 505 -4.81 -49.64 1.76
C ALA A 505 -4.23 -49.70 0.33
N VAL A 506 -3.85 -48.58 -0.23
CA VAL A 506 -3.33 -48.48 -1.60
C VAL A 506 -1.89 -48.96 -1.73
N PHE A 507 -1.00 -48.60 -0.78
CA PHE A 507 0.45 -48.86 -0.94
C PHE A 507 0.94 -50.08 -0.13
N ALA A 508 0.29 -50.46 0.95
CA ALA A 508 0.70 -51.60 1.77
C ALA A 508 0.00 -52.91 1.36
N SER A 509 -1.08 -52.86 0.57
CA SER A 509 -1.75 -54.01 0.04
C SER A 509 -0.88 -54.72 -1.01
N PRO A 510 -0.82 -56.07 -1.01
CA PRO A 510 -0.09 -56.86 -2.02
C PRO A 510 -0.77 -56.84 -3.40
N SER A 511 -1.92 -56.17 -3.57
CA SER A 511 -2.64 -56.07 -4.83
C SER A 511 -1.86 -55.25 -5.88
N TYR A 512 -2.11 -55.55 -7.16
CA TYR A 512 -1.47 -54.81 -8.27
C TYR A 512 -1.76 -53.32 -8.20
N LEU A 513 -0.69 -52.47 -8.25
CA LEU A 513 -0.79 -51.01 -8.24
C LEU A 513 -1.15 -50.47 -9.62
N SER A 514 -2.43 -50.22 -9.87
CA SER A 514 -2.90 -49.62 -11.12
C SER A 514 -2.58 -48.11 -11.15
N PRO A 515 -2.48 -47.49 -12.35
CA PRO A 515 -2.26 -46.04 -12.48
C PRO A 515 -3.28 -45.20 -11.71
N VAL A 516 -4.53 -45.62 -11.67
CA VAL A 516 -5.63 -44.94 -10.96
C VAL A 516 -5.48 -45.08 -9.45
N LYS A 517 -5.16 -46.28 -8.94
CA LYS A 517 -4.88 -46.51 -7.50
C LYS A 517 -3.70 -45.65 -7.04
N PHE A 518 -2.64 -45.54 -7.85
CA PHE A 518 -1.49 -44.71 -7.54
C PHE A 518 -1.89 -43.22 -7.39
N LEU A 519 -2.71 -42.68 -8.32
CA LEU A 519 -3.19 -41.29 -8.26
C LEU A 519 -4.09 -41.07 -7.04
N VAL A 520 -4.99 -41.98 -6.73
CA VAL A 520 -5.83 -41.91 -5.51
C VAL A 520 -4.97 -41.87 -4.24
N GLY A 521 -3.95 -42.72 -4.14
CA GLY A 521 -3.02 -42.72 -3.03
C GLY A 521 -2.21 -41.42 -2.93
N SER A 522 -1.81 -40.82 -4.09
CA SER A 522 -1.09 -39.56 -4.15
C SER A 522 -2.00 -38.37 -3.74
N ILE A 523 -3.27 -38.37 -4.16
CA ILE A 523 -4.27 -37.36 -3.74
C ILE A 523 -4.53 -37.50 -2.23
N ALA A 524 -4.64 -38.73 -1.70
CA ALA A 524 -4.75 -38.94 -0.26
C ALA A 524 -3.55 -38.39 0.51
N GLY A 525 -2.32 -38.50 -0.05
CA GLY A 525 -1.12 -37.91 0.52
C GLY A 525 -1.21 -36.36 0.59
N ALA A 526 -1.66 -35.71 -0.47
CA ALA A 526 -1.88 -34.28 -0.49
C ALA A 526 -2.97 -33.84 0.52
N ASN A 527 -4.09 -34.60 0.58
CA ASN A 527 -5.17 -34.31 1.52
C ASN A 527 -4.72 -34.49 2.99
N MET A 528 -3.85 -35.46 3.26
CA MET A 528 -3.27 -35.68 4.59
C MET A 528 -2.38 -34.48 4.99
N LEU A 529 -1.60 -33.93 4.07
CA LEU A 529 -0.82 -32.68 4.31
C LEU A 529 -1.74 -31.49 4.61
N THR A 530 -2.90 -31.38 3.95
CA THR A 530 -3.91 -30.37 4.30
C THR A 530 -4.39 -30.55 5.75
N GLY A 531 -4.69 -31.78 6.16
CA GLY A 531 -5.04 -32.09 7.56
C GLY A 531 -3.94 -31.69 8.55
N ILE A 532 -2.69 -31.94 8.21
CA ILE A 532 -1.53 -31.55 9.05
C ILE A 532 -1.42 -30.02 9.14
N SER A 533 -1.57 -29.28 8.05
CA SER A 533 -1.53 -27.79 8.11
C SER A 533 -2.68 -27.21 8.95
N CYS A 534 -3.89 -27.75 8.81
CA CYS A 534 -5.03 -27.39 9.68
C CYS A 534 -4.78 -27.76 11.15
N SER A 535 -4.09 -28.88 11.43
CA SER A 535 -3.76 -29.27 12.81
C SER A 535 -2.81 -28.29 13.48
N MET A 536 -1.86 -27.70 12.74
CA MET A 536 -0.96 -26.67 13.27
C MET A 536 -1.73 -25.41 13.66
N LEU A 537 -2.70 -24.95 12.86
CA LEU A 537 -3.56 -23.82 13.21
C LEU A 537 -4.46 -24.12 14.43
N ALA A 538 -5.07 -25.32 14.47
CA ALA A 538 -5.89 -25.75 15.60
C ALA A 538 -5.09 -25.86 16.91
N LEU A 539 -3.83 -26.29 16.82
CA LEU A 539 -2.93 -26.36 17.96
C LEU A 539 -2.57 -24.95 18.47
N VAL A 540 -2.30 -24.03 17.58
CA VAL A 540 -2.02 -22.62 17.94
C VAL A 540 -3.23 -21.99 18.60
N ASP A 541 -4.45 -22.17 18.06
CA ASP A 541 -5.69 -21.67 18.69
C ASP A 541 -5.88 -22.21 20.11
N THR A 542 -5.58 -23.50 20.33
CA THR A 542 -5.69 -24.12 21.66
C THR A 542 -4.66 -23.64 22.64
N LEU A 543 -3.40 -23.48 22.20
CA LEU A 543 -2.28 -23.04 23.05
C LEU A 543 -2.37 -21.56 23.42
N THR A 544 -2.97 -20.73 22.55
CA THR A 544 -3.09 -19.28 22.74
C THR A 544 -4.49 -18.83 23.16
N TYR A 545 -5.33 -19.75 23.58
CA TYR A 545 -6.73 -19.50 23.94
C TYR A 545 -6.89 -18.37 24.96
N GLY A 546 -7.68 -17.34 24.64
CA GLY A 546 -7.93 -16.17 25.48
C GLY A 546 -6.82 -15.12 25.50
N HIS A 547 -5.67 -15.39 24.87
CA HIS A 547 -4.50 -14.51 24.91
C HIS A 547 -3.80 -14.38 23.56
N PHE A 548 -4.52 -14.55 22.46
CA PHE A 548 -3.94 -14.61 21.13
C PHE A 548 -3.16 -13.31 20.78
N ALA A 549 -3.67 -12.13 21.15
CA ALA A 549 -3.01 -10.85 20.89
C ALA A 549 -1.54 -10.81 21.37
N ARG A 550 -1.23 -11.47 22.48
CA ARG A 550 0.14 -11.52 23.04
C ARG A 550 1.11 -12.33 22.20
N TYR A 551 0.61 -13.32 21.47
CA TYR A 551 1.43 -14.27 20.69
C TYR A 551 1.26 -14.08 19.18
N GLY A 552 0.23 -13.35 18.74
CA GLY A 552 -0.17 -13.21 17.34
C GLY A 552 0.96 -12.70 16.45
N THR A 553 1.64 -11.64 16.84
CA THR A 553 2.79 -11.09 16.10
C THR A 553 3.93 -12.10 15.97
N ARG A 554 4.28 -12.78 17.09
CA ARG A 554 5.35 -13.79 17.12
C ARG A 554 4.99 -15.02 16.28
N TRP A 555 3.70 -15.37 16.19
CA TRP A 555 3.21 -16.41 15.32
C TRP A 555 3.31 -16.02 13.84
N GLU A 556 2.78 -14.85 13.45
CA GLU A 556 2.78 -14.37 12.06
C GLU A 556 4.20 -14.22 11.48
N THR A 557 5.11 -13.62 12.23
CA THR A 557 6.50 -13.43 11.78
C THR A 557 7.37 -14.69 11.92
N GLY A 558 6.90 -15.67 12.70
CA GLY A 558 7.63 -16.87 13.04
C GLY A 558 7.74 -17.91 11.93
N ALA A 559 8.71 -18.82 12.09
CA ALA A 559 8.90 -19.95 11.18
C ALA A 559 7.69 -20.89 11.16
N GLY A 560 6.93 -21.00 12.27
CA GLY A 560 5.73 -21.83 12.37
C GLY A 560 4.67 -21.46 11.35
N CYS A 561 4.35 -20.18 11.23
CA CYS A 561 3.40 -19.67 10.25
C CYS A 561 3.89 -19.89 8.80
N ARG A 562 5.17 -19.65 8.52
CA ARG A 562 5.76 -19.89 7.19
C ARG A 562 5.67 -21.36 6.78
N VAL A 563 5.94 -22.29 7.71
CA VAL A 563 5.84 -23.73 7.46
C VAL A 563 4.38 -24.13 7.26
N THR A 564 3.45 -23.63 8.08
CA THR A 564 2.02 -23.93 7.96
C THR A 564 1.47 -23.45 6.62
N GLY A 565 1.81 -22.22 6.22
CA GLY A 565 1.40 -21.65 4.93
C GLY A 565 2.00 -22.40 3.75
N PHE A 566 3.28 -22.73 3.81
CA PHE A 566 3.95 -23.54 2.79
C PHE A 566 3.25 -24.90 2.60
N LEU A 567 2.98 -25.61 3.71
CA LEU A 567 2.29 -26.90 3.67
C LEU A 567 0.86 -26.77 3.13
N SER A 568 0.15 -25.74 3.50
CA SER A 568 -1.22 -25.49 3.05
C SER A 568 -1.28 -25.24 1.53
N VAL A 569 -0.42 -24.36 1.00
CA VAL A 569 -0.36 -24.08 -0.44
C VAL A 569 0.14 -25.30 -1.22
N LEU A 570 1.18 -25.98 -0.74
CA LEU A 570 1.70 -27.21 -1.35
C LEU A 570 0.60 -28.27 -1.45
N ALA A 571 -0.10 -28.53 -0.34
CA ALA A 571 -1.13 -29.55 -0.27
C ALA A 571 -2.33 -29.25 -1.17
N SER A 572 -2.82 -28.01 -1.13
CA SER A 572 -3.98 -27.60 -1.95
C SER A 572 -3.66 -27.64 -3.45
N GLN A 573 -2.49 -27.12 -3.88
CA GLN A 573 -2.10 -27.14 -5.28
C GLN A 573 -1.81 -28.56 -5.77
N ALA A 574 -1.13 -29.38 -4.95
CA ALA A 574 -0.89 -30.78 -5.27
C ALA A 574 -2.21 -31.55 -5.44
N ALA A 575 -3.18 -31.37 -4.55
CA ALA A 575 -4.47 -32.02 -4.63
C ALA A 575 -5.22 -31.66 -5.94
N ILE A 576 -5.26 -30.37 -6.31
CA ILE A 576 -5.93 -29.90 -7.52
C ILE A 576 -5.24 -30.40 -8.79
N PHE A 577 -3.92 -30.34 -8.87
CA PHE A 577 -3.16 -30.81 -10.03
C PHE A 577 -3.26 -32.34 -10.20
N LEU A 578 -3.16 -33.09 -9.09
CA LEU A 578 -3.33 -34.54 -9.13
C LEU A 578 -4.76 -34.95 -9.48
N LEU A 579 -5.78 -34.21 -9.01
CA LEU A 579 -7.17 -34.46 -9.39
C LEU A 579 -7.40 -34.17 -10.90
N THR A 580 -6.80 -33.09 -11.41
CA THR A 580 -6.82 -32.76 -12.85
C THR A 580 -6.16 -33.87 -13.66
N LEU A 581 -4.99 -34.35 -13.21
CA LEU A 581 -4.30 -35.47 -13.84
C LEU A 581 -5.16 -36.75 -13.83
N ALA A 582 -5.83 -37.04 -12.71
CA ALA A 582 -6.72 -38.20 -12.59
C ALA A 582 -7.92 -38.10 -13.57
N ALA A 583 -8.54 -36.92 -13.68
CA ALA A 583 -9.63 -36.67 -14.64
C ALA A 583 -9.19 -36.87 -16.11
N VAL A 584 -8.03 -36.31 -16.48
CA VAL A 584 -7.44 -36.48 -17.80
C VAL A 584 -7.08 -37.95 -18.05
N GLN A 585 -6.47 -38.63 -17.08
CA GLN A 585 -6.12 -40.05 -17.18
C GLN A 585 -7.37 -40.90 -17.42
N CYS A 586 -8.46 -40.68 -16.66
CA CYS A 586 -9.73 -41.40 -16.86
C CYS A 586 -10.30 -41.13 -18.25
N SER A 587 -10.29 -39.90 -18.74
CA SER A 587 -10.75 -39.52 -20.08
C SER A 587 -9.91 -40.16 -21.19
N LEU A 588 -8.59 -40.21 -21.05
CA LEU A 588 -7.68 -40.85 -22.00
C LEU A 588 -7.85 -42.36 -22.00
N SER A 589 -7.96 -43.00 -20.84
CA SER A 589 -8.20 -44.45 -20.73
C SER A 589 -9.52 -44.83 -21.39
N ALA A 590 -10.58 -44.05 -21.20
CA ALA A 590 -11.86 -44.25 -21.86
C ALA A 590 -11.77 -44.10 -23.38
N SER A 591 -10.97 -43.18 -23.89
CA SER A 591 -10.77 -42.97 -25.33
C SER A 591 -9.87 -44.05 -25.97
N CYS A 592 -8.91 -44.63 -25.26
CA CYS A 592 -8.00 -45.67 -25.78
C CYS A 592 -8.68 -47.01 -25.97
N VAL A 593 -9.74 -47.34 -25.25
CA VAL A 593 -10.54 -48.54 -25.44
C VAL A 593 -11.23 -48.53 -26.81
N ARG A 594 -11.47 -47.39 -27.39
CA ARG A 594 -12.14 -47.17 -28.67
C ARG A 594 -11.27 -47.36 -29.91
N GLY A 595 -9.99 -47.11 -29.79
CA GLY A 595 -9.06 -47.25 -30.92
C GLY A 595 -7.80 -47.93 -30.42
N TYR A 596 -7.32 -48.93 -31.07
CA TYR A 596 -6.08 -49.69 -30.88
C TYR A 596 -4.90 -48.97 -30.14
N GLY A 597 -5.17 -48.29 -29.05
CA GLY A 597 -4.23 -47.50 -28.26
C GLY A 597 -3.88 -48.19 -26.94
N LYS A 598 -2.58 -48.29 -26.60
CA LYS A 598 -2.12 -48.77 -25.28
C LYS A 598 -2.52 -47.72 -24.23
N SER A 599 -3.22 -48.15 -23.15
CA SER A 599 -3.44 -47.33 -21.99
C SER A 599 -2.11 -46.75 -21.47
N PRO A 600 -2.05 -45.49 -20.95
CA PRO A 600 -0.83 -44.91 -20.42
C PRO A 600 -0.18 -45.82 -19.36
N SER A 601 1.11 -46.11 -19.52
CA SER A 601 1.84 -46.96 -18.58
C SER A 601 1.99 -46.28 -17.20
N LEU A 602 2.03 -47.09 -16.15
CA LEU A 602 2.24 -46.59 -14.77
C LEU A 602 3.46 -45.65 -14.66
N GLY A 603 4.53 -45.90 -15.41
CA GLY A 603 5.72 -45.03 -15.46
C GLY A 603 5.42 -43.62 -15.95
N LYS A 604 4.62 -43.47 -17.00
CA LYS A 604 4.19 -42.12 -17.51
C LYS A 604 3.32 -41.39 -16.51
N VAL A 605 2.41 -42.10 -15.83
CA VAL A 605 1.55 -41.50 -14.79
C VAL A 605 2.35 -41.07 -13.57
N LYS A 606 3.34 -41.86 -13.14
CA LYS A 606 4.26 -41.50 -12.07
C LYS A 606 5.08 -40.25 -12.45
N ALA A 607 5.61 -40.17 -13.67
CA ALA A 607 6.34 -39.01 -14.14
C ALA A 607 5.48 -37.75 -14.17
N ALA A 608 4.23 -37.84 -14.66
CA ALA A 608 3.28 -36.73 -14.67
C ALA A 608 2.90 -36.28 -13.24
N ALA A 609 2.70 -37.23 -12.31
CA ALA A 609 2.45 -36.90 -10.91
C ALA A 609 3.65 -36.21 -10.26
N CYS A 610 4.89 -36.62 -10.54
CA CYS A 610 6.10 -35.92 -10.10
C CYS A 610 6.15 -34.49 -10.62
N CYS A 611 5.83 -34.26 -11.90
CA CYS A 611 5.74 -32.90 -12.47
C CYS A 611 4.68 -32.04 -11.73
N CYS A 612 3.50 -32.61 -11.43
CA CYS A 612 2.47 -31.93 -10.66
C CYS A 612 2.97 -31.52 -9.25
N LEU A 613 3.67 -32.42 -8.57
CA LEU A 613 4.25 -32.15 -7.25
C LEU A 613 5.36 -31.10 -7.31
N LEU A 614 6.21 -31.13 -8.35
CA LEU A 614 7.22 -30.09 -8.56
C LEU A 614 6.60 -28.71 -8.80
N LEU A 615 5.58 -28.63 -9.65
CA LEU A 615 4.86 -27.36 -9.89
C LEU A 615 4.20 -26.83 -8.62
N SER A 616 3.58 -27.73 -7.83
CA SER A 616 3.00 -27.36 -6.53
C SER A 616 4.06 -26.86 -5.54
N SER A 617 5.24 -27.50 -5.53
CA SER A 617 6.37 -27.07 -4.69
C SER A 617 6.91 -25.70 -5.10
N VAL A 618 7.03 -25.44 -6.41
CA VAL A 618 7.43 -24.11 -6.92
C VAL A 618 6.42 -23.05 -6.46
N ALA A 619 5.11 -23.31 -6.63
CA ALA A 619 4.08 -22.37 -6.20
C ALA A 619 4.13 -22.11 -4.68
N ALA A 620 4.41 -23.12 -3.86
CA ALA A 620 4.51 -22.99 -2.42
C ALA A 620 5.82 -22.29 -1.96
N VAL A 621 6.88 -22.36 -2.75
CA VAL A 621 8.17 -21.71 -2.42
C VAL A 621 8.17 -20.22 -2.73
N LEU A 622 7.42 -19.75 -3.73
CA LEU A 622 7.40 -18.35 -4.16
C LEU A 622 7.14 -17.35 -3.02
N PRO A 623 6.18 -17.56 -2.09
CA PRO A 623 5.96 -16.63 -0.99
C PRO A 623 7.11 -16.56 0.03
N LEU A 624 8.03 -17.53 0.03
CA LEU A 624 9.23 -17.49 0.87
C LEU A 624 10.30 -16.55 0.30
N PHE A 625 10.23 -16.23 -1.02
CA PHE A 625 11.13 -15.31 -1.74
C PHE A 625 10.48 -13.96 -2.06
N SER A 626 9.58 -13.47 -1.20
CA SER A 626 8.91 -12.16 -1.31
C SER A 626 7.93 -12.01 -2.49
N VAL A 627 7.57 -13.10 -3.16
CA VAL A 627 6.48 -13.12 -4.15
C VAL A 627 5.21 -13.61 -3.46
N GLY A 628 4.58 -12.71 -2.69
CA GLY A 628 3.55 -13.06 -1.72
C GLY A 628 4.13 -13.18 -0.31
N GLU A 629 3.27 -13.25 0.69
CA GLU A 629 3.67 -13.29 2.10
C GLU A 629 2.79 -14.27 2.89
N TYR A 630 3.41 -15.23 3.58
CA TYR A 630 2.67 -16.14 4.47
C TYR A 630 2.28 -15.50 5.80
N GLY A 631 3.07 -14.51 6.27
CA GLY A 631 2.87 -13.81 7.53
C GLY A 631 1.88 -12.64 7.48
N ALA A 632 1.18 -12.45 6.37
CA ALA A 632 0.20 -11.35 6.22
C ALA A 632 -1.04 -11.52 7.12
N SER A 633 -1.35 -12.77 7.51
CA SER A 633 -2.45 -13.08 8.41
C SER A 633 -2.09 -14.25 9.34
N PRO A 634 -2.73 -14.36 10.51
CA PRO A 634 -2.49 -15.47 11.45
C PRO A 634 -2.93 -16.82 10.91
N LEU A 635 -3.71 -16.88 9.85
CA LEU A 635 -4.04 -18.11 9.12
C LEU A 635 -2.90 -18.60 8.22
N CYS A 636 -1.82 -17.81 8.09
CA CYS A 636 -0.63 -18.16 7.32
C CYS A 636 -0.90 -18.42 5.83
N LEU A 637 -1.97 -17.85 5.30
CA LEU A 637 -2.34 -17.97 3.89
C LEU A 637 -1.93 -16.70 3.14
N PRO A 638 -1.44 -16.81 1.89
CA PRO A 638 -1.10 -15.67 1.06
C PRO A 638 -2.36 -15.01 0.49
N TYR A 639 -3.17 -14.41 1.37
CA TYR A 639 -4.40 -13.73 1.01
C TYR A 639 -4.16 -12.20 0.96
N PRO A 640 -4.64 -11.49 -0.07
CA PRO A 640 -4.50 -10.04 -0.13
C PRO A 640 -5.38 -9.39 0.93
N ILE A 641 -4.74 -8.70 1.86
CA ILE A 641 -5.42 -7.77 2.78
C ILE A 641 -5.54 -6.43 2.03
N PRO A 642 -6.58 -5.62 2.26
CA PRO A 642 -6.78 -4.34 1.56
C PRO A 642 -5.56 -3.40 1.58
N GLU A 643 -4.74 -3.47 2.62
CA GLU A 643 -3.51 -2.69 2.81
C GLU A 643 -2.23 -3.44 2.37
N GLY A 644 -2.37 -4.60 1.71
CA GLY A 644 -1.26 -5.50 1.39
C GLY A 644 -0.45 -5.07 0.16
N LYS A 645 0.77 -5.61 0.06
CA LYS A 645 1.69 -5.37 -1.06
C LYS A 645 1.08 -5.85 -2.39
N PRO A 646 1.28 -5.14 -3.52
CA PRO A 646 0.74 -5.51 -4.83
C PRO A 646 1.27 -6.87 -5.31
N THR A 647 2.45 -7.29 -4.85
CA THR A 647 3.02 -8.62 -5.16
C THR A 647 2.19 -9.77 -4.58
N THR A 648 1.62 -9.61 -3.39
CA THR A 648 0.75 -10.60 -2.75
C THR A 648 -0.58 -10.74 -3.50
N LEU A 649 -1.15 -9.63 -3.94
CA LEU A 649 -2.36 -9.63 -4.77
C LEU A 649 -2.10 -10.35 -6.10
N GLY A 650 -1.00 -10.04 -6.79
CA GLY A 650 -0.62 -10.68 -8.05
C GLY A 650 -0.44 -12.19 -7.91
N PHE A 651 0.23 -12.64 -6.84
CA PHE A 651 0.41 -14.05 -6.54
C PHE A 651 -0.94 -14.76 -6.30
N THR A 652 -1.82 -14.18 -5.48
CA THR A 652 -3.15 -14.76 -5.19
C THR A 652 -4.01 -14.85 -6.45
N VAL A 653 -4.03 -13.82 -7.28
CA VAL A 653 -4.76 -13.82 -8.55
C VAL A 653 -4.21 -14.93 -9.48
N ALA A 654 -2.89 -15.07 -9.60
CA ALA A 654 -2.28 -16.13 -10.40
C ALA A 654 -2.67 -17.53 -9.91
N LEU A 655 -2.71 -17.74 -8.59
CA LEU A 655 -3.15 -18.99 -7.97
C LEU A 655 -4.62 -19.31 -8.27
N VAL A 656 -5.50 -18.32 -8.11
CA VAL A 656 -6.94 -18.45 -8.41
C VAL A 656 -7.16 -18.75 -9.88
N MET A 657 -6.47 -18.06 -10.80
CA MET A 657 -6.58 -18.30 -12.26
C MET A 657 -6.08 -19.70 -12.64
N THR A 658 -4.99 -20.17 -12.05
CA THR A 658 -4.47 -21.52 -12.26
C THR A 658 -5.47 -22.58 -11.79
N ASN A 659 -6.06 -22.39 -10.61
CA ASN A 659 -7.09 -23.29 -10.06
C ASN A 659 -8.36 -23.29 -10.93
N MET A 660 -8.77 -22.13 -11.45
CA MET A 660 -9.90 -22.04 -12.38
C MET A 660 -9.63 -22.78 -13.69
N LEU A 661 -8.43 -22.68 -14.25
CA LEU A 661 -8.03 -23.42 -15.45
C LEU A 661 -8.07 -24.95 -15.20
N CYS A 662 -7.55 -25.41 -14.08
CA CYS A 662 -7.63 -26.81 -13.66
C CYS A 662 -9.09 -27.27 -13.53
N PHE A 663 -9.93 -26.46 -12.89
CA PHE A 663 -11.36 -26.74 -12.76
C PHE A 663 -12.08 -26.83 -14.11
N LEU A 664 -11.84 -25.90 -15.02
CA LEU A 664 -12.40 -25.96 -16.40
C LEU A 664 -11.95 -27.22 -17.14
N THR A 665 -10.68 -27.61 -16.96
CA THR A 665 -10.13 -28.84 -17.54
C THR A 665 -10.83 -30.10 -16.98
N ILE A 666 -11.01 -30.15 -15.65
CA ILE A 666 -11.73 -31.26 -14.98
C ILE A 666 -13.16 -31.34 -15.51
N THR A 667 -13.88 -30.22 -15.54
CA THR A 667 -15.28 -30.15 -15.98
C THR A 667 -15.41 -30.54 -17.46
N GLY A 668 -14.55 -29.99 -18.33
CA GLY A 668 -14.55 -30.32 -19.76
C GLY A 668 -14.25 -31.78 -20.03
N THR A 669 -13.28 -32.39 -19.33
CA THR A 669 -12.98 -33.83 -19.46
C THR A 669 -14.13 -34.71 -18.96
N TYR A 670 -14.82 -34.30 -17.91
CA TYR A 670 -15.99 -35.00 -17.36
C TYR A 670 -17.20 -34.92 -18.32
N ILE A 671 -17.53 -33.73 -18.84
CA ILE A 671 -18.61 -33.55 -19.83
C ILE A 671 -18.35 -34.44 -21.06
N ARG A 672 -17.10 -34.45 -21.53
CA ARG A 672 -16.69 -35.31 -22.66
C ARG A 672 -16.89 -36.80 -22.32
N LEU A 673 -16.52 -37.23 -21.12
CA LEU A 673 -16.71 -38.62 -20.65
C LEU A 673 -18.20 -38.97 -20.56
N TYR A 674 -19.01 -38.06 -19.97
CA TYR A 674 -20.46 -38.23 -19.83
C TYR A 674 -21.19 -38.32 -21.17
N CYS A 675 -20.86 -37.41 -22.11
CA CYS A 675 -21.42 -37.44 -23.47
C CYS A 675 -21.07 -38.71 -24.24
N ASN A 676 -19.88 -39.27 -24.01
CA ASN A 676 -19.46 -40.54 -24.60
C ASN A 676 -20.21 -41.71 -23.98
N LEU A 677 -20.54 -41.69 -22.69
CA LEU A 677 -21.36 -42.69 -22.02
C LEU A 677 -22.80 -42.70 -22.52
N LEU A 678 -23.41 -41.51 -22.71
CA LEU A 678 -24.79 -41.35 -23.24
C LEU A 678 -24.97 -41.84 -24.68
N LYS A 679 -23.92 -41.80 -25.51
CA LYS A 679 -23.97 -42.31 -26.88
C LYS A 679 -24.00 -43.85 -27.01
N GLY A 680 -24.06 -44.61 -25.89
CA GLY A 680 -24.23 -46.06 -25.90
C GLY A 680 -23.04 -46.83 -26.48
N GLU A 681 -21.91 -46.20 -26.73
CA GLU A 681 -20.77 -46.79 -27.43
C GLU A 681 -19.84 -47.60 -26.49
N PHE A 682 -20.17 -47.75 -25.23
CA PHE A 682 -19.41 -48.58 -24.28
C PHE A 682 -20.05 -49.96 -24.12
N SER A 683 -19.36 -51.01 -24.59
CA SER A 683 -19.67 -52.37 -24.25
C SER A 683 -19.53 -52.58 -22.71
N ALA A 684 -20.34 -53.45 -22.18
CA ALA A 684 -20.66 -53.70 -20.77
C ALA A 684 -19.47 -54.00 -19.79
N VAL A 685 -18.25 -53.77 -20.18
CA VAL A 685 -17.03 -54.17 -19.47
C VAL A 685 -16.35 -53.03 -18.71
N TRP A 686 -16.82 -51.80 -18.82
CA TRP A 686 -16.24 -50.67 -18.10
C TRP A 686 -16.92 -50.47 -16.76
N ASP A 687 -16.10 -50.54 -15.76
CA ASP A 687 -16.37 -50.35 -14.34
C ASP A 687 -17.23 -49.09 -14.09
N CYS A 688 -18.54 -49.28 -14.22
CA CYS A 688 -19.51 -48.21 -13.94
C CYS A 688 -19.30 -47.60 -12.52
N ALA A 689 -18.75 -48.41 -11.62
CA ALA A 689 -18.44 -48.01 -10.25
C ALA A 689 -17.26 -47.00 -10.17
N MET A 690 -16.18 -47.19 -10.94
CA MET A 690 -15.05 -46.26 -10.95
C MET A 690 -15.43 -44.93 -11.61
N VAL A 691 -16.21 -44.97 -12.69
CA VAL A 691 -16.70 -43.74 -13.36
C VAL A 691 -17.67 -43.00 -12.41
N LYS A 692 -18.57 -43.72 -11.75
CA LYS A 692 -19.46 -43.12 -10.74
C LYS A 692 -18.67 -42.50 -9.59
N HIS A 693 -17.62 -43.16 -9.09
CA HIS A 693 -16.77 -42.63 -8.01
C HIS A 693 -16.04 -41.34 -8.42
N VAL A 694 -15.41 -41.34 -9.60
CA VAL A 694 -14.73 -40.14 -10.14
C VAL A 694 -15.75 -39.02 -10.40
N ALA A 695 -16.94 -39.33 -10.89
CA ALA A 695 -18.03 -38.38 -11.07
C ALA A 695 -18.47 -37.75 -9.73
N TRP A 696 -18.64 -38.54 -8.69
CA TRP A 696 -18.96 -38.01 -7.37
C TRP A 696 -17.84 -37.13 -6.80
N LEU A 697 -16.57 -37.55 -6.96
CA LEU A 697 -15.42 -36.72 -6.57
C LEU A 697 -15.44 -35.36 -7.29
N ILE A 698 -15.65 -35.35 -8.60
CA ILE A 698 -15.72 -34.14 -9.39
C ILE A 698 -16.89 -33.27 -8.95
N PHE A 699 -18.09 -33.86 -8.85
CA PHE A 699 -19.30 -33.13 -8.45
C PHE A 699 -19.15 -32.51 -7.06
N THR A 700 -18.63 -33.23 -6.09
CA THR A 700 -18.41 -32.70 -4.74
C THR A 700 -17.39 -31.57 -4.73
N ASN A 701 -16.29 -31.75 -5.46
CA ASN A 701 -15.29 -30.68 -5.58
C ASN A 701 -15.83 -29.46 -6.33
N CYS A 702 -16.64 -29.61 -7.38
CA CYS A 702 -17.31 -28.51 -8.07
C CYS A 702 -18.25 -27.74 -7.14
N LEU A 703 -19.09 -28.49 -6.38
CA LEU A 703 -20.03 -27.89 -5.44
C LEU A 703 -19.33 -27.04 -4.38
N LEU A 704 -18.13 -27.40 -3.95
CA LEU A 704 -17.37 -26.69 -2.93
C LEU A 704 -16.49 -25.58 -3.50
N TYR A 705 -15.79 -25.82 -4.61
CA TYR A 705 -14.84 -24.83 -5.15
C TYR A 705 -15.48 -23.72 -5.98
N CYS A 706 -16.61 -23.97 -6.67
CA CYS A 706 -17.29 -22.91 -7.44
C CYS A 706 -17.75 -21.74 -6.59
N PRO A 707 -18.47 -21.93 -5.47
CA PRO A 707 -18.83 -20.84 -4.58
C PRO A 707 -17.62 -20.12 -3.98
N VAL A 708 -16.58 -20.88 -3.57
CA VAL A 708 -15.36 -20.30 -3.01
C VAL A 708 -14.62 -19.43 -4.04
N ALA A 709 -14.46 -19.92 -5.26
CA ALA A 709 -13.84 -19.15 -6.35
C ALA A 709 -14.66 -17.91 -6.68
N PHE A 710 -15.99 -18.01 -6.75
CA PHE A 710 -16.88 -16.88 -6.98
C PHE A 710 -16.78 -15.83 -5.86
N LEU A 711 -16.83 -16.25 -4.59
CA LEU A 711 -16.74 -15.36 -3.44
C LEU A 711 -15.35 -14.72 -3.34
N THR A 712 -14.28 -15.47 -3.59
CA THR A 712 -12.91 -14.94 -3.60
C THR A 712 -12.72 -13.90 -4.71
N PHE A 713 -13.22 -14.20 -5.91
CA PHE A 713 -13.15 -13.28 -7.04
C PHE A 713 -14.00 -12.02 -6.80
N SER A 714 -15.20 -12.17 -6.28
CA SER A 714 -16.09 -11.06 -5.93
C SER A 714 -15.50 -10.16 -4.85
N SER A 715 -14.88 -10.75 -3.83
CA SER A 715 -14.18 -10.02 -2.77
C SER A 715 -12.95 -9.26 -3.31
N THR A 716 -12.18 -9.88 -4.23
CA THR A 716 -11.00 -9.25 -4.82
C THR A 716 -11.35 -8.07 -5.72
N LEU A 717 -12.50 -8.13 -6.40
CA LEU A 717 -13.00 -7.08 -7.30
C LEU A 717 -13.98 -6.11 -6.62
N ASN A 718 -14.21 -6.23 -5.31
CA ASN A 718 -15.19 -5.42 -4.58
C ASN A 718 -16.62 -5.41 -5.18
N LEU A 719 -17.00 -6.53 -5.84
CA LEU A 719 -18.32 -6.65 -6.47
C LEU A 719 -19.47 -6.84 -5.47
N PHE A 720 -19.20 -7.49 -4.36
CA PHE A 720 -20.17 -7.73 -3.28
C PHE A 720 -19.50 -7.50 -1.92
N LEU A 721 -20.22 -6.87 -1.00
CA LEU A 721 -19.80 -6.66 0.37
C LEU A 721 -19.93 -7.99 1.14
N ILE A 722 -18.87 -8.80 1.11
CA ILE A 722 -18.81 -10.03 1.90
C ILE A 722 -18.07 -9.73 3.20
N THR A 723 -18.69 -10.04 4.32
CA THR A 723 -18.05 -9.79 5.62
C THR A 723 -16.77 -10.62 5.76
N PRO A 724 -15.69 -10.06 6.31
CA PRO A 724 -14.42 -10.76 6.46
C PRO A 724 -14.53 -12.02 7.35
N GLU A 725 -15.53 -12.10 8.23
CA GLU A 725 -15.86 -13.27 9.05
C GLU A 725 -16.29 -14.47 8.20
N VAL A 726 -17.15 -14.22 7.19
CA VAL A 726 -17.57 -15.25 6.25
C VAL A 726 -16.39 -15.76 5.44
N ILE A 727 -15.52 -14.87 4.98
CA ILE A 727 -14.30 -15.23 4.24
C ILE A 727 -13.39 -16.11 5.11
N LYS A 728 -13.17 -15.73 6.37
CA LYS A 728 -12.39 -16.51 7.35
C LYS A 728 -12.98 -17.92 7.54
N SER A 729 -14.30 -18.02 7.67
CA SER A 729 -15.02 -19.28 7.82
C SER A 729 -14.86 -20.18 6.59
N ILE A 730 -14.90 -19.59 5.38
CA ILE A 730 -14.68 -20.30 4.12
C ILE A 730 -13.26 -20.88 4.08
N PHE A 731 -12.25 -20.10 4.44
CA PHE A 731 -10.85 -20.57 4.44
C PHE A 731 -10.59 -21.68 5.46
N LEU A 732 -11.21 -21.60 6.62
CA LEU A 732 -10.97 -22.56 7.71
C LEU A 732 -11.77 -23.87 7.56
N VAL A 733 -12.98 -23.81 7.01
CA VAL A 733 -13.89 -24.96 6.97
C VAL A 733 -14.14 -25.44 5.53
N VAL A 734 -14.55 -24.54 4.62
CA VAL A 734 -15.02 -24.96 3.29
C VAL A 734 -13.85 -25.38 2.39
N LEU A 735 -12.76 -24.63 2.42
CA LEU A 735 -11.59 -24.90 1.57
C LEU A 735 -10.90 -26.25 1.90
N PRO A 736 -10.71 -26.66 3.18
CA PRO A 736 -10.14 -27.96 3.50
C PRO A 736 -11.16 -29.12 3.50
N LEU A 737 -12.45 -28.86 3.36
CA LEU A 737 -13.50 -29.89 3.38
C LEU A 737 -13.31 -31.01 2.34
N PRO A 738 -12.83 -30.79 1.12
CA PRO A 738 -12.50 -31.83 0.15
C PRO A 738 -11.51 -32.86 0.69
N ALA A 739 -10.56 -32.46 1.54
CA ALA A 739 -9.59 -33.36 2.15
C ALA A 739 -10.23 -34.38 3.09
N CYS A 740 -11.44 -34.12 3.60
CA CYS A 740 -12.24 -35.04 4.38
C CYS A 740 -13.19 -35.88 3.51
N LEU A 741 -13.84 -35.25 2.56
CA LEU A 741 -14.88 -35.88 1.73
C LEU A 741 -14.28 -36.86 0.74
N ASN A 742 -13.16 -36.57 0.12
CA ASN A 742 -12.51 -37.46 -0.87
C ASN A 742 -12.15 -38.82 -0.30
N PRO A 743 -11.48 -38.96 0.87
CA PRO A 743 -11.20 -40.26 1.42
C PRO A 743 -12.47 -40.99 1.92
N LEU A 744 -13.48 -40.28 2.46
CA LEU A 744 -14.74 -40.87 2.85
C LEU A 744 -15.49 -41.48 1.66
N LEU A 745 -15.56 -40.74 0.55
CA LEU A 745 -16.13 -41.24 -0.69
C LEU A 745 -15.40 -42.51 -1.20
N TYR A 746 -14.08 -42.57 -1.09
CA TYR A 746 -13.29 -43.74 -1.44
C TYR A 746 -13.58 -44.90 -0.52
N LEU A 747 -13.58 -44.68 0.80
CA LEU A 747 -13.82 -45.72 1.81
C LEU A 747 -15.23 -46.30 1.72
N LEU A 748 -16.26 -45.50 1.46
CA LEU A 748 -17.66 -45.91 1.45
C LEU A 748 -18.11 -46.54 0.13
N PHE A 749 -17.67 -45.95 -1.00
CA PHE A 749 -18.21 -46.28 -2.32
C PHE A 749 -17.27 -47.09 -3.19
N ASN A 750 -16.01 -47.36 -2.78
CA ASN A 750 -15.10 -48.18 -3.56
C ASN A 750 -15.12 -49.65 -3.09
N PRO A 751 -15.60 -50.60 -3.90
CA PRO A 751 -15.64 -52.02 -3.54
C PRO A 751 -14.25 -52.62 -3.34
N HIS A 752 -13.24 -52.15 -4.07
CA HIS A 752 -11.84 -52.63 -3.98
C HIS A 752 -11.19 -52.29 -2.64
N PHE A 753 -11.67 -51.28 -1.94
CA PHE A 753 -11.14 -50.95 -0.61
C PHE A 753 -11.39 -52.09 0.39
N ARG A 754 -12.59 -52.74 0.35
CA ARG A 754 -12.93 -53.85 1.25
C ARG A 754 -12.01 -55.02 1.02
N ASP A 755 -11.69 -55.31 -0.24
CA ASP A 755 -10.83 -56.43 -0.61
C ASP A 755 -9.36 -56.14 -0.26
N ASP A 756 -8.88 -54.96 -0.57
CA ASP A 756 -7.53 -54.51 -0.18
C ASP A 756 -7.35 -54.49 1.36
N PHE A 757 -8.38 -54.12 2.11
CA PHE A 757 -8.35 -54.12 3.58
C PHE A 757 -8.42 -55.52 4.16
N ARG A 758 -9.20 -56.47 3.55
CA ARG A 758 -9.22 -57.89 3.93
C ARG A 758 -7.86 -58.52 3.71
N LEU A 759 -7.21 -58.28 2.59
CA LEU A 759 -5.88 -58.79 2.29
C LEU A 759 -4.81 -58.26 3.27
N LEU A 760 -4.90 -57.00 3.66
CA LEU A 760 -4.04 -56.39 4.69
C LEU A 760 -4.21 -57.06 6.05
N ARG A 761 -5.48 -57.39 6.44
CA ARG A 761 -5.79 -58.04 7.72
C ARG A 761 -5.28 -59.47 7.74
N GLN A 762 -5.41 -60.23 6.62
CA GLN A 762 -4.88 -61.58 6.47
C GLN A 762 -3.35 -61.60 6.58
N LYS A 763 -2.65 -60.65 5.94
CA LYS A 763 -1.19 -60.52 6.04
C LYS A 763 -0.69 -60.19 7.46
N GLY A 764 -1.54 -59.57 8.30
CA GLY A 764 -1.27 -59.34 9.72
C GLY A 764 -1.42 -60.58 10.59
N GLN A 765 -2.31 -61.51 10.20
CA GLN A 765 -2.55 -62.76 10.92
C GLN A 765 -1.51 -63.83 10.57
N ASP A 766 -1.00 -63.89 9.33
CA ASP A 766 -0.02 -64.87 8.87
C ASP A 766 1.39 -64.64 9.43
N LYS A 767 1.67 -63.58 10.11
CA LYS A 767 2.96 -63.33 10.82
C LYS A 767 3.06 -64.08 12.15
N SER A 768 2.00 -64.78 12.60
CA SER A 768 1.98 -65.51 13.87
C SER A 768 2.07 -67.08 13.75
N SER A 769 2.18 -67.62 12.51
CA SER A 769 2.38 -69.00 12.30
C SER A 769 3.53 -69.29 11.32
N PHE A 770 4.47 -70.17 11.77
CA PHE A 770 5.71 -70.54 11.11
C PHE A 770 5.49 -71.23 9.76
N PRO A 771 6.48 -71.26 8.88
CA PRO A 771 6.29 -71.51 7.46
C PRO A 771 6.27 -73.00 7.10
N GLN A 772 5.30 -73.42 6.29
CA GLN A 772 5.43 -74.66 5.50
C GLN A 772 5.29 -74.33 4.02
N SER A 773 6.33 -74.60 3.33
CA SER A 773 6.57 -74.76 1.89
C SER A 773 5.32 -74.66 1.00
N CYS A 774 5.21 -73.55 0.28
CA CYS A 774 4.28 -73.45 -0.85
C CYS A 774 5.08 -73.42 -2.17
N ARG A 775 4.72 -74.35 -3.06
CA ARG A 775 5.22 -74.57 -4.41
C ARG A 775 4.91 -73.38 -5.29
N ALA A 776 5.85 -72.99 -6.16
CA ALA A 776 5.84 -71.89 -7.08
C ALA A 776 4.70 -71.85 -8.12
N ASP A 777 3.88 -72.91 -8.19
CA ASP A 777 2.84 -73.04 -9.22
C ASP A 777 1.51 -72.33 -8.91
N ASP A 778 1.28 -71.94 -7.64
CA ASP A 778 0.03 -71.23 -7.25
C ASP A 778 0.10 -69.72 -7.38
N MET A 779 1.29 -69.14 -7.64
CA MET A 779 1.45 -67.70 -7.73
C MET A 779 1.07 -67.09 -9.09
N GLU A 780 1.13 -67.94 -10.14
CA GLU A 780 0.74 -67.52 -11.49
C GLU A 780 -0.78 -67.51 -11.72
N LYS A 781 -1.52 -68.41 -11.00
CA LYS A 781 -2.97 -68.47 -11.04
C LYS A 781 -3.65 -67.35 -10.26
N SER A 782 -3.06 -66.89 -9.18
CA SER A 782 -3.59 -65.77 -8.36
C SER A 782 -3.46 -64.42 -9.05
N SER A 783 -2.44 -64.22 -9.92
CA SER A 783 -2.28 -63.00 -10.71
C SER A 783 -3.27 -62.90 -11.87
N TYR A 784 -3.72 -64.05 -12.40
CA TYR A 784 -4.69 -64.07 -13.50
C TYR A 784 -6.11 -63.80 -13.01
N ASP A 785 -6.47 -64.32 -11.81
CA ASP A 785 -7.81 -64.14 -11.23
C ASP A 785 -8.07 -62.71 -10.74
N SER A 786 -7.03 -61.95 -10.36
CA SER A 786 -7.22 -60.54 -9.98
C SER A 786 -7.46 -59.62 -11.18
N THR A 787 -7.06 -60.01 -12.39
CA THR A 787 -7.43 -59.33 -13.63
C THR A 787 -8.81 -59.75 -14.15
N GLN A 788 -9.25 -60.97 -13.87
CA GLN A 788 -10.61 -61.45 -14.21
C GLN A 788 -11.65 -61.01 -13.18
N ALA A 789 -11.29 -60.78 -11.90
CA ALA A 789 -12.20 -60.19 -10.90
C ALA A 789 -12.56 -58.72 -11.23
N LEU A 790 -11.81 -58.05 -12.09
CA LEU A 790 -12.19 -56.77 -12.69
C LEU A 790 -13.23 -56.90 -13.81
N VAL A 791 -13.52 -58.13 -14.30
CA VAL A 791 -14.36 -58.36 -15.46
C VAL A 791 -15.69 -59.08 -15.10
N ASN A 792 -15.81 -59.72 -13.97
CA ASN A 792 -17.03 -60.43 -13.57
C ASN A 792 -17.91 -59.67 -12.58
N PHE A 793 -18.48 -58.56 -13.02
CA PHE A 793 -19.61 -57.91 -12.34
C PHE A 793 -20.91 -58.10 -13.16
N SER A 794 -21.34 -59.38 -13.28
CA SER A 794 -22.63 -59.69 -13.88
C SER A 794 -23.78 -59.82 -12.87
N ASP A 795 -23.55 -59.55 -11.57
CA ASP A 795 -24.58 -59.74 -10.54
C ASP A 795 -25.20 -58.48 -9.96
N ILE A 796 -25.10 -57.33 -10.67
CA ILE A 796 -25.83 -56.10 -10.28
C ILE A 796 -26.90 -55.75 -11.35
N ASP A 797 -27.53 -56.76 -11.94
CA ASP A 797 -28.72 -56.57 -12.78
C ASP A 797 -30.05 -56.40 -12.01
N ARG A 798 -30.01 -56.21 -10.69
CA ARG A 798 -31.24 -56.10 -9.89
C ARG A 798 -31.62 -54.75 -9.35
N VAL A 799 -30.98 -53.66 -9.73
CA VAL A 799 -31.39 -52.33 -9.26
C VAL A 799 -31.31 -51.28 -10.39
N CYS A 800 -31.89 -51.59 -11.54
CA CYS A 800 -32.29 -50.59 -12.53
C CYS A 800 -33.65 -51.01 -13.07
N GLU A 801 -34.70 -50.85 -12.28
CA GLU A 801 -36.07 -50.78 -12.79
C GLU A 801 -36.28 -49.42 -13.44
N THR A 802 -36.38 -49.40 -14.76
CA THR A 802 -36.92 -48.28 -15.53
C THR A 802 -38.43 -48.47 -15.63
N PRO A 803 -39.26 -47.41 -15.62
CA PRO A 803 -40.69 -47.47 -15.77
C PRO A 803 -41.05 -47.87 -17.21
N GLU A 804 -42.08 -48.72 -17.28
CA GLU A 804 -42.71 -49.28 -18.42
C GLU A 804 -43.11 -48.29 -19.52
N GLY A 805 -42.99 -48.76 -20.74
CA GLY A 805 -43.80 -48.34 -21.87
C GLY A 805 -43.06 -48.04 -23.16
N VAL A 806 -42.80 -49.05 -23.95
CA VAL A 806 -43.10 -49.14 -25.39
C VAL A 806 -42.44 -50.43 -25.94
N ARG A 807 -43.27 -51.37 -26.44
CA ARG A 807 -42.81 -52.55 -27.18
C ARG A 807 -42.29 -52.12 -28.54
N PRO A 808 -41.21 -52.73 -29.03
CA PRO A 808 -41.01 -52.89 -30.46
C PRO A 808 -41.17 -54.35 -30.90
N ILE A 809 -41.75 -54.43 -32.04
CA ILE A 809 -42.08 -55.60 -32.88
C ILE A 809 -40.79 -56.29 -33.31
N LEU A 810 -40.88 -57.64 -33.23
CA LEU A 810 -39.95 -58.61 -33.81
C LEU A 810 -39.92 -58.45 -35.35
N ASP A 811 -38.71 -58.40 -35.94
CA ASP A 811 -38.52 -59.12 -37.19
C ASP A 811 -37.11 -59.69 -37.31
N SER A 812 -37.12 -60.93 -37.62
CA SER A 812 -36.08 -61.90 -37.93
C SER A 812 -35.17 -61.44 -39.07
N TYR A 813 -33.86 -61.56 -38.96
CA TYR A 813 -33.00 -62.01 -40.04
C TYR A 813 -31.84 -62.93 -39.54
N SER A 814 -31.65 -63.97 -40.27
CA SER A 814 -30.80 -65.09 -40.12
C SER A 814 -29.29 -64.85 -40.29
N PHE A 815 -28.54 -65.72 -39.65
CA PHE A 815 -27.11 -66.00 -39.80
C PHE A 815 -26.55 -66.15 -41.19
N PRO A 816 -25.23 -65.89 -41.41
CA PRO A 816 -24.45 -67.15 -41.70
C PRO A 816 -23.14 -67.26 -40.87
N SER A 817 -22.92 -68.52 -40.51
CA SER A 817 -21.71 -69.12 -40.03
C SER A 817 -20.46 -68.84 -40.85
N MET A 818 -19.35 -68.56 -40.17
CA MET A 818 -18.03 -68.67 -40.78
C MET A 818 -17.13 -69.52 -39.90
N THR A 819 -16.79 -70.64 -40.47
CA THR A 819 -15.97 -71.79 -40.09
C THR A 819 -14.57 -71.40 -39.56
N LEU A 820 -14.24 -72.10 -38.47
CA LEU A 820 -12.89 -72.24 -37.97
C LEU A 820 -12.05 -73.13 -38.87
N ILE A 821 -10.86 -72.71 -39.25
CA ILE A 821 -9.82 -73.58 -39.83
C ILE A 821 -8.73 -73.74 -38.78
N PRO A 822 -8.39 -74.99 -38.40
CA PRO A 822 -7.32 -75.24 -37.44
C PRO A 822 -5.95 -75.33 -38.17
N CYS A 823 -4.95 -74.66 -37.66
CA CYS A 823 -3.58 -74.85 -38.11
C CYS A 823 -2.88 -75.94 -37.32
N GLN A 824 -2.59 -77.05 -38.06
CA GLN A 824 -1.89 -78.26 -37.63
C GLN A 824 -0.46 -77.95 -37.23
N GLN A 825 -0.05 -78.56 -36.13
CA GLN A 825 1.32 -78.83 -35.74
C GLN A 825 2.03 -79.69 -36.78
N ARG A 826 3.26 -79.29 -37.13
CA ARG A 826 4.24 -80.27 -37.72
C ARG A 826 5.45 -80.36 -36.83
N VAL A 827 5.59 -81.52 -36.22
CA VAL A 827 6.77 -82.07 -35.59
C VAL A 827 7.84 -82.37 -36.67
N GLY A 828 9.05 -81.92 -36.50
CA GLY A 828 10.19 -82.24 -37.32
C GLY A 828 11.47 -82.24 -36.53
N THR A 829 11.99 -83.34 -36.35
CA THR A 829 13.17 -83.79 -35.58
C THR A 829 14.52 -83.38 -36.17
N ARG A 830 15.47 -83.20 -35.27
CA ARG A 830 16.91 -83.47 -35.35
C ARG A 830 17.89 -82.70 -36.20
N GLY A 831 18.97 -82.32 -35.57
CA GLY A 831 20.32 -82.16 -36.14
C GLY A 831 21.01 -80.97 -35.56
N LYS A 832 21.77 -81.16 -34.60
CA LYS A 832 23.22 -81.23 -34.37
C LYS A 832 24.05 -80.31 -35.25
N GLU A 833 24.86 -79.58 -34.54
CA GLU A 833 26.24 -79.14 -34.81
C GLU A 833 26.50 -77.66 -35.23
N ARG A 834 27.30 -77.08 -34.36
CA ARG A 834 28.56 -76.34 -34.56
C ARG A 834 28.58 -75.00 -35.31
N GLY A 835 29.24 -74.10 -34.60
CA GLY A 835 30.28 -73.30 -35.19
C GLY A 835 29.90 -71.79 -35.15
N CYS A 836 30.42 -71.15 -34.22
CA CYS A 836 31.63 -70.24 -34.34
C CYS A 836 31.47 -68.97 -35.16
N TYR A 837 31.83 -67.93 -34.51
CA TYR A 837 32.56 -66.71 -34.96
C TYR A 837 31.73 -65.70 -35.79
N GLU A 838 31.83 -64.53 -35.45
CA GLU A 838 32.67 -63.31 -35.37
C GLU A 838 31.81 -62.17 -35.86
N HIS A 839 31.80 -60.94 -35.50
CA HIS A 839 32.79 -60.00 -35.08
C HIS A 839 32.13 -58.84 -34.37
N CYS A 840 32.71 -58.38 -33.33
CA CYS A 840 32.81 -56.98 -32.91
C CYS A 840 33.65 -56.20 -33.95
N PRO A 841 33.58 -54.91 -34.05
CA PRO A 841 34.65 -54.16 -33.39
C PRO A 841 34.20 -52.95 -32.55
N CYS A 842 34.80 -52.92 -31.43
CA CYS A 842 35.27 -51.78 -30.66
C CYS A 842 36.21 -50.88 -31.47
N LEU A 843 36.38 -49.69 -30.97
CA LEU A 843 37.65 -48.95 -30.84
C LEU A 843 37.30 -47.72 -30.02
N ASN A 844 37.71 -47.58 -28.79
CA ASN A 844 39.04 -47.18 -28.30
C ASN A 844 39.32 -45.73 -28.72
N ASP A 845 39.96 -44.92 -28.00
CA ASP A 845 40.84 -44.83 -26.85
C ASP A 845 40.91 -43.40 -26.43
N SER A 846 41.33 -42.92 -25.41
CA SER A 846 42.32 -43.19 -24.36
C SER A 846 42.38 -41.97 -23.46
N GLU A 847 42.46 -42.19 -22.18
CA GLU A 847 43.63 -41.98 -21.30
C GLU A 847 44.36 -40.64 -21.42
N ALA A 848 44.43 -39.97 -20.29
CA ALA A 848 45.60 -39.82 -19.39
C ALA A 848 45.26 -38.73 -18.38
N LEU A 849 45.20 -38.98 -17.11
CA LEU A 849 46.26 -39.11 -16.08
C LEU A 849 47.10 -37.84 -15.87
N ILE A 850 47.06 -37.40 -14.61
CA ILE A 850 48.16 -36.99 -13.72
C ILE A 850 48.39 -35.51 -13.48
N THR A 851 48.20 -35.20 -12.19
CA THR A 851 49.02 -34.47 -11.20
C THR A 851 49.14 -32.96 -11.23
N SER A 852 48.65 -32.39 -10.14
CA SER A 852 49.38 -31.62 -9.08
C SER A 852 50.17 -30.38 -9.47
N GLU A 853 50.01 -29.45 -8.56
CA GLU A 853 50.88 -28.38 -8.06
C GLU A 853 50.64 -26.94 -8.54
N SER A 854 50.12 -26.26 -7.59
CA SER A 854 50.57 -25.02 -6.95
C SER A 854 51.17 -23.88 -7.79
N ARG A 855 50.72 -22.73 -7.38
CA ARG A 855 51.40 -21.42 -7.28
C ARG A 855 50.99 -20.31 -8.25
N ASP A 856 50.34 -19.38 -7.60
CA ASP A 856 50.69 -17.94 -7.56
C ASP A 856 50.72 -17.07 -8.83
N LEU A 857 50.07 -15.97 -8.64
CA LEU A 857 50.33 -14.60 -9.05
C LEU A 857 49.59 -13.99 -10.25
N SER A 858 48.88 -12.96 -9.80
CA SER A 858 48.74 -11.67 -10.52
C SER A 858 47.80 -11.51 -11.72
N GLY A 859 46.76 -10.74 -11.46
CA GLY A 859 46.48 -9.51 -12.17
C GLY A 859 46.03 -9.63 -13.62
N SER A 860 44.74 -9.49 -13.83
CA SER A 860 44.25 -8.59 -14.88
C SER A 860 42.76 -8.39 -14.81
N SER A 861 42.45 -7.14 -14.69
CA SER A 861 41.18 -6.42 -14.86
C SER A 861 40.42 -6.86 -16.11
N LEU A 862 39.20 -7.33 -15.97
CA LEU A 862 38.22 -7.44 -17.05
C LEU A 862 37.21 -6.32 -16.92
N ARG A 863 37.37 -5.30 -17.76
CA ARG A 863 36.35 -4.27 -18.02
C ARG A 863 35.17 -4.92 -18.74
N ILE A 864 34.00 -4.88 -18.11
CA ILE A 864 32.73 -5.11 -18.79
C ILE A 864 32.21 -3.75 -19.22
N THR A 865 32.21 -3.51 -20.53
CA THR A 865 31.55 -2.36 -21.16
C THR A 865 30.04 -2.63 -21.28
N PHE A 866 29.26 -1.80 -20.66
CA PHE A 866 27.81 -1.74 -20.90
C PHE A 866 27.53 -0.87 -22.13
N PHE A 867 26.79 -1.42 -23.08
CA PHE A 867 26.17 -0.67 -24.17
C PHE A 867 24.88 0.01 -23.66
N PRO A 868 24.61 1.27 -24.04
CA PRO A 868 23.36 1.93 -23.68
C PRO A 868 22.22 1.56 -24.64
N SER A 869 21.04 1.34 -24.06
CA SER A 869 19.77 1.15 -24.77
C SER A 869 19.28 2.48 -25.37
N PRO A 870 18.52 2.46 -26.49
CA PRO A 870 18.04 3.67 -27.15
C PRO A 870 16.86 4.33 -26.42
N PRO A 871 16.62 5.64 -26.62
CA PRO A 871 15.61 6.41 -25.91
C PRO A 871 14.18 6.18 -26.48
N THR A 872 13.23 6.10 -25.57
CA THR A 872 11.80 6.11 -25.86
C THR A 872 11.32 7.52 -26.23
N PRO A 873 10.36 7.70 -27.15
CA PRO A 873 9.83 9.01 -27.52
C PRO A 873 8.82 9.55 -26.50
N PRO A 874 8.60 10.87 -26.44
CA PRO A 874 7.74 11.51 -25.45
C PRO A 874 6.26 11.37 -25.80
N TYR A 875 5.45 11.01 -24.80
CA TYR A 875 3.99 11.10 -24.88
C TYR A 875 3.55 12.56 -24.80
N THR A 876 2.90 13.01 -25.83
CA THR A 876 2.06 14.20 -25.82
C THR A 876 0.72 13.87 -25.18
N SER A 877 0.42 14.58 -24.08
CA SER A 877 -0.91 14.62 -23.48
C SER A 877 -1.76 15.66 -24.23
N HIS A 878 -2.86 15.22 -24.82
CA HIS A 878 -4.02 16.07 -25.12
C HIS A 878 -5.15 15.68 -24.16
N LEU A 879 -5.72 16.71 -23.56
CA LEU A 879 -6.89 16.84 -22.67
C LEU A 879 -6.61 16.58 -21.19
#